data_45ab05422a1813a21bec5b0ea604e9c3
#
_entry.id   45ab05422a1813a21bec5b0ea604e9c3
#
_cell.length_a   1.000
_cell.length_b   1.000
_cell.length_c   1.000
_cell.angle_alpha   90.00
_cell.angle_beta   90.00
_cell.angle_gamma   90.00
#
_symmetry.space_group_name_H-M   'P 1'
#
loop_
_entity.id
_entity.type
_entity.pdbx_description
1 polymer ?
#
loop_
_entity_poly.entity_id
_entity_poly.type
_entity_poly.pdbx_seq_one_letter_code
_entity_poly.pdbx_strand_id
1 'polypeptide(L)'
;MKIIKRSGQENTFDGNKITVAVRKANKEVNDNLRLTEEEVLAITENVTKVCSGMSRALSVEEIQDLVENELMKTGKNEVARKYITYRYKRALVRQANTTDDQILSLIECDNEEVKQENSNKNPTVNSVQRDYMAGEVSKDITRRFLLPEDIVRAHEEGIIHFHDSDYFAQHMYNCCLVNLEDMLLNGTVISETMIERPRSFSTACNIATQAIAQIASNQYGGQSITLSHLVPFVDVSRQKYRVEVAKEFAAAGVELDTEKIEKVAELRVREEVRRGVQVIQYQVITLMTTNGQAPFITVFMYLNEVPEGRIRDDLALVIEEMLNQRMQGVKNEKGVWITPAFPKLIYVLEEDNVGKDSKYYYLTELAAKCTAKRLVPDYISEKIMLREKGDVYPCMGCRSFLTPDRFTDEGVGNIAKAKNYDENKHKYYGRFNQGVVTINLVDVACSSKKNEADFWRILDERLELCHRALRARHDRLLGTLSDSAPILWQNGAIARLAKGEKIDELLYSGYSTISLGYAGLYEMTKYMKDASHTSPEGKEFALKVMEKLNEACNKWKKEENIDYSVYGTPLESTTYKFSKCLQKRFGLIEGVTDRNYITNSYHVHVSEKIDAFSKLKFESDFQKLSPGGAISYVEVPNMSNNVEAVISIMQYIYDNIMYAELNTKSDYCQCCGFDGEIKIVNDEDGKLVWECPNCGNKDQDKMNVARRTCGYIGTQYWNQGRTQEIAERVLHL
;
A
#
# COMPACT_ATOMS: atom_id res chain seq x y z
N MET A 1 -13.53 -27.42 -13.75
CA MET A 1 -12.40 -26.92 -12.97
C MET A 1 -11.50 -26.07 -13.88
N LYS A 2 -11.10 -24.89 -13.42
CA LYS A 2 -10.18 -23.99 -14.14
C LYS A 2 -8.74 -24.15 -13.64
N ILE A 3 -7.78 -23.90 -14.51
CA ILE A 3 -6.36 -23.87 -14.20
C ILE A 3 -5.77 -22.54 -14.67
N ILE A 4 -4.72 -22.12 -14.03
CA ILE A 4 -3.95 -20.92 -14.41
C ILE A 4 -2.77 -21.39 -15.26
N LYS A 5 -2.74 -21.00 -16.53
CA LYS A 5 -1.58 -21.22 -17.38
C LYS A 5 -0.38 -20.41 -16.91
N ARG A 6 0.83 -20.72 -17.38
CA ARG A 6 2.06 -19.96 -17.12
C ARG A 6 1.99 -18.50 -17.59
N SER A 7 1.16 -18.23 -18.60
CA SER A 7 0.86 -16.87 -19.05
C SER A 7 -0.10 -16.11 -18.15
N GLY A 8 -0.54 -16.66 -17.02
CA GLY A 8 -1.59 -16.12 -16.19
C GLY A 8 -3.03 -16.35 -16.68
N GLN A 9 -3.19 -16.86 -17.89
CA GLN A 9 -4.49 -17.11 -18.52
C GLN A 9 -5.21 -18.26 -17.83
N GLU A 10 -6.48 -18.07 -17.46
CA GLU A 10 -7.35 -19.13 -17.01
C GLU A 10 -7.81 -20.01 -18.17
N ASN A 11 -7.73 -21.32 -17.99
CA ASN A 11 -8.19 -22.31 -18.96
C ASN A 11 -8.90 -23.48 -18.27
N THR A 12 -9.71 -24.23 -19.03
CA THR A 12 -10.31 -25.45 -18.54
C THR A 12 -9.25 -26.52 -18.32
N PHE A 13 -9.33 -27.23 -17.18
CA PHE A 13 -8.45 -28.36 -16.90
C PHE A 13 -8.68 -29.49 -17.90
N ASP A 14 -7.58 -30.05 -18.42
CA ASP A 14 -7.60 -31.17 -19.35
C ASP A 14 -6.62 -32.25 -18.89
N GLY A 15 -7.14 -33.30 -18.25
CA GLY A 15 -6.36 -34.45 -17.76
C GLY A 15 -5.60 -35.18 -18.86
N ASN A 16 -6.05 -35.15 -20.11
CA ASN A 16 -5.33 -35.79 -21.22
C ASN A 16 -3.91 -35.23 -21.42
N LYS A 17 -3.70 -33.97 -21.08
CA LYS A 17 -2.38 -33.35 -21.14
C LYS A 17 -1.38 -34.01 -20.18
N ILE A 18 -1.85 -34.43 -19.02
CA ILE A 18 -1.04 -35.19 -18.03
C ILE A 18 -0.68 -36.55 -18.64
N THR A 19 -1.69 -37.29 -19.12
CA THR A 19 -1.48 -38.61 -19.76
C THR A 19 -0.45 -38.53 -20.89
N VAL A 20 -0.57 -37.55 -21.77
CA VAL A 20 0.35 -37.35 -22.90
C VAL A 20 1.77 -37.01 -22.40
N ALA A 21 1.91 -36.20 -21.38
CA ALA A 21 3.22 -35.82 -20.84
C ALA A 21 3.91 -37.02 -20.16
N VAL A 22 3.18 -37.81 -19.37
CA VAL A 22 3.70 -39.03 -18.75
C VAL A 22 4.07 -40.09 -19.79
N ARG A 23 3.23 -40.32 -20.80
CA ARG A 23 3.54 -41.23 -21.91
C ARG A 23 4.83 -40.83 -22.66
N LYS A 24 5.05 -39.55 -22.89
CA LYS A 24 6.29 -39.06 -23.51
C LYS A 24 7.53 -39.40 -22.69
N ALA A 25 7.48 -39.16 -21.37
CA ALA A 25 8.59 -39.52 -20.48
C ALA A 25 8.80 -41.04 -20.43
N ASN A 26 7.71 -41.82 -20.42
CA ASN A 26 7.71 -43.25 -20.39
C ASN A 26 8.39 -43.91 -21.64
N LYS A 27 8.15 -43.30 -22.82
CA LYS A 27 8.78 -43.74 -24.08
C LYS A 27 10.31 -43.61 -24.11
N GLU A 28 10.86 -42.70 -23.32
CA GLU A 28 12.31 -42.44 -23.27
C GLU A 28 13.05 -43.38 -22.33
N VAL A 29 12.37 -44.36 -21.73
CA VAL A 29 12.92 -45.34 -20.78
C VAL A 29 12.91 -46.73 -21.43
N ASN A 30 13.86 -47.58 -21.06
CA ASN A 30 13.92 -48.98 -21.53
C ASN A 30 12.65 -49.74 -21.19
N ASP A 31 12.20 -50.61 -22.07
CA ASP A 31 10.91 -51.30 -22.00
C ASP A 31 10.65 -52.01 -20.64
N ASN A 32 11.67 -52.61 -20.05
CA ASN A 32 11.58 -53.30 -18.75
C ASN A 32 11.40 -52.36 -17.54
N LEU A 33 11.64 -51.07 -17.70
CA LEU A 33 11.52 -50.07 -16.65
C LEU A 33 10.34 -49.11 -16.85
N ARG A 34 9.56 -49.32 -17.91
CA ARG A 34 8.37 -48.50 -18.24
C ARG A 34 7.22 -48.75 -17.30
N LEU A 35 6.38 -47.69 -17.19
CA LEU A 35 5.04 -47.80 -16.65
C LEU A 35 4.14 -48.53 -17.64
N THR A 36 3.22 -49.36 -17.12
CA THR A 36 2.10 -49.88 -17.92
C THR A 36 1.11 -48.79 -18.25
N GLU A 37 0.25 -49.03 -19.22
CA GLU A 37 -0.79 -48.08 -19.59
C GLU A 37 -1.78 -47.85 -18.44
N GLU A 38 -2.09 -48.88 -17.66
CA GLU A 38 -2.92 -48.78 -16.48
C GLU A 38 -2.29 -47.86 -15.41
N GLU A 39 -0.99 -47.97 -15.17
CA GLU A 39 -0.24 -47.10 -14.23
C GLU A 39 -0.26 -45.65 -14.71
N VAL A 40 -0.09 -45.39 -16.01
CA VAL A 40 -0.16 -44.04 -16.59
C VAL A 40 -1.55 -43.41 -16.40
N LEU A 41 -2.60 -44.17 -16.61
CA LEU A 41 -3.99 -43.70 -16.40
C LEU A 41 -4.26 -43.45 -14.93
N ALA A 42 -3.79 -44.34 -14.04
CA ALA A 42 -3.95 -44.17 -12.60
C ALA A 42 -3.28 -42.91 -12.08
N ILE A 43 -2.08 -42.56 -12.56
CA ILE A 43 -1.41 -41.29 -12.24
C ILE A 43 -2.28 -40.10 -12.64
N THR A 44 -2.84 -40.14 -13.87
CA THR A 44 -3.70 -39.06 -14.37
C THR A 44 -4.97 -38.94 -13.53
N GLU A 45 -5.58 -40.03 -13.14
CA GLU A 45 -6.80 -40.06 -12.33
C GLU A 45 -6.52 -39.52 -10.92
N ASN A 46 -5.44 -39.96 -10.28
CA ASN A 46 -5.06 -39.49 -8.94
C ASN A 46 -4.80 -37.99 -8.93
N VAL A 47 -4.02 -37.48 -9.87
CA VAL A 47 -3.76 -36.05 -9.99
C VAL A 47 -5.05 -35.27 -10.25
N THR A 48 -5.92 -35.78 -11.14
CA THR A 48 -7.21 -35.15 -11.43
C THR A 48 -8.10 -35.08 -10.19
N LYS A 49 -8.11 -36.15 -9.38
CA LYS A 49 -8.86 -36.21 -8.12
C LYS A 49 -8.37 -35.20 -7.12
N VAL A 50 -7.05 -35.08 -6.95
CA VAL A 50 -6.44 -34.06 -6.07
C VAL A 50 -6.80 -32.65 -6.55
N CYS A 51 -6.63 -32.39 -7.85
CA CYS A 51 -6.96 -31.11 -8.43
C CYS A 51 -8.44 -30.73 -8.25
N SER A 52 -9.35 -31.70 -8.42
CA SER A 52 -10.80 -31.49 -8.28
C SER A 52 -11.24 -31.28 -6.83
N GLY A 53 -10.46 -31.72 -5.86
CA GLY A 53 -10.69 -31.49 -4.42
C GLY A 53 -10.23 -30.12 -3.92
N MET A 54 -9.51 -29.36 -4.76
CA MET A 54 -9.03 -28.04 -4.37
C MET A 54 -10.12 -26.98 -4.59
N SER A 55 -10.26 -26.08 -3.63
CA SER A 55 -11.24 -24.97 -3.67
C SER A 55 -10.81 -23.79 -4.53
N ARG A 56 -9.68 -23.90 -5.23
CA ARG A 56 -9.07 -22.83 -6.06
C ARG A 56 -8.54 -23.36 -7.40
N ALA A 57 -8.37 -22.47 -8.36
CA ALA A 57 -7.67 -22.80 -9.60
C ALA A 57 -6.18 -23.04 -9.32
N LEU A 58 -5.65 -24.17 -9.81
CA LEU A 58 -4.22 -24.51 -9.68
C LEU A 58 -3.44 -24.01 -10.89
N SER A 59 -2.19 -23.60 -10.65
CA SER A 59 -1.25 -23.30 -11.72
C SER A 59 -0.76 -24.58 -12.41
N VAL A 60 -0.31 -24.45 -13.66
CA VAL A 60 0.29 -25.58 -14.38
C VAL A 60 1.49 -26.15 -13.64
N GLU A 61 2.26 -25.32 -12.93
CA GLU A 61 3.42 -25.78 -12.15
C GLU A 61 3.00 -26.64 -10.95
N GLU A 62 1.95 -26.23 -10.23
CA GLU A 62 1.41 -27.04 -9.12
C GLU A 62 0.90 -28.41 -9.60
N ILE A 63 0.24 -28.42 -10.77
CA ILE A 63 -0.21 -29.68 -11.38
C ILE A 63 0.99 -30.57 -11.75
N GLN A 64 2.05 -29.99 -12.29
CA GLN A 64 3.28 -30.74 -12.61
C GLN A 64 3.98 -31.28 -11.37
N ASP A 65 3.99 -30.53 -10.25
CA ASP A 65 4.51 -31.01 -8.97
C ASP A 65 3.71 -32.23 -8.46
N LEU A 66 2.37 -32.20 -8.63
CA LEU A 66 1.52 -33.35 -8.31
C LEU A 66 1.84 -34.56 -9.18
N VAL A 67 2.07 -34.37 -10.48
CA VAL A 67 2.47 -35.46 -11.40
C VAL A 67 3.83 -36.04 -11.01
N GLU A 68 4.81 -35.23 -10.66
CA GLU A 68 6.12 -35.71 -10.19
C GLU A 68 6.00 -36.55 -8.92
N ASN A 69 5.20 -36.09 -7.97
CA ASN A 69 4.96 -36.81 -6.72
C ASN A 69 4.28 -38.16 -6.98
N GLU A 70 3.28 -38.22 -7.86
CA GLU A 70 2.64 -39.49 -8.22
C GLU A 70 3.58 -40.44 -8.97
N LEU A 71 4.41 -39.93 -9.88
CA LEU A 71 5.48 -40.71 -10.56
C LEU A 71 6.46 -41.30 -9.57
N MET A 72 6.92 -40.53 -8.58
CA MET A 72 7.85 -41.05 -7.54
C MET A 72 7.21 -42.14 -6.69
N LYS A 73 5.92 -42.07 -6.40
CA LYS A 73 5.19 -43.10 -5.63
C LYS A 73 5.12 -44.45 -6.36
N THR A 74 5.19 -44.49 -7.68
CA THR A 74 5.15 -45.74 -8.45
C THR A 74 6.43 -46.60 -8.28
N GLY A 75 7.50 -46.05 -7.74
CA GLY A 75 8.83 -46.71 -7.68
C GLY A 75 9.55 -46.83 -9.04
N LYS A 76 8.93 -46.39 -10.14
CA LYS A 76 9.55 -46.38 -11.47
C LYS A 76 10.45 -45.13 -11.63
N ASN A 77 11.49 -45.08 -10.85
CA ASN A 77 12.38 -43.91 -10.69
C ASN A 77 12.97 -43.38 -12.00
N GLU A 78 13.20 -44.23 -13.00
CA GLU A 78 13.72 -43.79 -14.31
C GLU A 78 12.71 -42.97 -15.08
N VAL A 79 11.41 -43.30 -15.04
CA VAL A 79 10.35 -42.52 -15.69
C VAL A 79 10.20 -41.17 -14.97
N ALA A 80 10.18 -41.18 -13.64
CA ALA A 80 10.12 -39.94 -12.84
C ALA A 80 11.31 -39.04 -13.17
N ARG A 81 12.54 -39.60 -13.23
CA ARG A 81 13.75 -38.85 -13.58
C ARG A 81 13.69 -38.25 -14.98
N LYS A 82 13.19 -38.99 -15.97
CA LYS A 82 12.98 -38.47 -17.33
C LYS A 82 11.98 -37.35 -17.39
N TYR A 83 10.87 -37.50 -16.67
CA TYR A 83 9.85 -36.44 -16.57
C TYR A 83 10.40 -35.17 -15.93
N ILE A 84 11.07 -35.27 -14.77
CA ILE A 84 11.68 -34.17 -14.04
C ILE A 84 12.76 -33.48 -14.90
N THR A 85 13.66 -34.27 -15.53
CA THR A 85 14.71 -33.74 -16.40
C THR A 85 14.14 -33.00 -17.60
N TYR A 86 13.09 -33.53 -18.23
CA TYR A 86 12.41 -32.86 -19.34
C TYR A 86 11.78 -31.56 -18.88
N ARG A 87 11.08 -31.57 -17.76
CA ARG A 87 10.49 -30.37 -17.15
C ARG A 87 11.57 -29.33 -16.85
N TYR A 88 12.68 -29.76 -16.23
CA TYR A 88 13.81 -28.87 -15.90
C TYR A 88 14.43 -28.25 -17.17
N LYS A 89 14.72 -29.05 -18.19
CA LYS A 89 15.21 -28.53 -19.48
C LYS A 89 14.25 -27.55 -20.13
N ARG A 90 12.95 -27.83 -20.09
CA ARG A 90 11.92 -26.91 -20.58
C ARG A 90 11.81 -25.65 -19.72
N ALA A 91 12.04 -25.75 -18.41
CA ALA A 91 12.09 -24.60 -17.53
C ALA A 91 13.31 -23.72 -17.83
N LEU A 92 14.49 -24.30 -18.07
CA LEU A 92 15.70 -23.56 -18.48
C LEU A 92 15.50 -22.84 -19.84
N VAL A 93 14.93 -23.52 -20.84
CA VAL A 93 14.63 -22.90 -22.14
C VAL A 93 13.61 -21.75 -21.98
N ARG A 94 12.65 -21.91 -21.09
CA ARG A 94 11.66 -20.85 -20.78
C ARG A 94 12.29 -19.72 -19.97
N GLN A 95 13.17 -19.99 -19.01
CA GLN A 95 13.91 -18.96 -18.27
C GLN A 95 14.75 -18.07 -19.21
N ALA A 96 15.18 -18.60 -20.35
CA ALA A 96 15.83 -17.81 -21.41
C ALA A 96 14.85 -16.92 -22.19
N ASN A 97 13.54 -17.22 -22.20
CA ASN A 97 12.50 -16.53 -22.97
C ASN A 97 11.30 -16.05 -22.15
N THR A 98 11.36 -16.08 -20.80
CA THR A 98 10.21 -15.74 -19.92
C THR A 98 9.77 -14.30 -20.05
N THR A 99 10.68 -13.38 -20.26
CA THR A 99 10.37 -11.95 -20.37
C THR A 99 9.51 -11.69 -21.60
N ASP A 100 9.82 -12.31 -22.74
CA ASP A 100 9.06 -12.17 -23.99
C ASP A 100 7.64 -12.74 -23.83
N ASP A 101 7.49 -13.93 -23.24
CA ASP A 101 6.18 -14.55 -22.99
C ASP A 101 5.33 -13.73 -22.02
N GLN A 102 5.92 -13.16 -20.97
CA GLN A 102 5.23 -12.28 -20.03
C GLN A 102 4.78 -10.99 -20.72
N ILE A 103 5.67 -10.35 -21.50
CA ILE A 103 5.33 -9.13 -22.23
C ILE A 103 4.22 -9.39 -23.25
N LEU A 104 4.26 -10.50 -24.00
CA LEU A 104 3.20 -10.84 -24.95
C LEU A 104 1.86 -11.07 -24.25
N SER A 105 1.84 -11.80 -23.13
CA SER A 105 0.60 -12.03 -22.35
C SER A 105 0.02 -10.73 -21.77
N LEU A 106 0.88 -9.76 -21.45
CA LEU A 106 0.44 -8.42 -21.01
C LEU A 106 -0.22 -7.65 -22.16
N ILE A 107 0.38 -7.68 -23.35
CA ILE A 107 -0.17 -7.00 -24.55
C ILE A 107 -1.51 -7.61 -24.95
N GLU A 108 -1.63 -8.93 -24.88
CA GLU A 108 -2.85 -9.67 -25.22
C GLU A 108 -3.92 -9.61 -24.11
N CYS A 109 -3.62 -8.99 -22.98
CA CYS A 109 -4.48 -8.92 -21.80
C CYS A 109 -4.90 -10.30 -21.24
N ASP A 110 -4.07 -11.32 -21.42
CA ASP A 110 -4.34 -12.71 -21.05
C ASP A 110 -3.76 -13.09 -19.67
N ASN A 111 -3.01 -12.18 -19.02
CA ASN A 111 -2.36 -12.43 -17.74
C ASN A 111 -3.27 -12.01 -16.58
N GLU A 112 -3.97 -12.97 -15.99
CA GLU A 112 -4.87 -12.72 -14.84
C GLU A 112 -4.11 -12.33 -13.56
N GLU A 113 -2.87 -12.77 -13.36
CA GLU A 113 -2.08 -12.39 -12.18
C GLU A 113 -1.75 -10.89 -12.22
N VAL A 114 -1.35 -10.39 -13.39
CA VAL A 114 -1.06 -8.97 -13.58
C VAL A 114 -2.31 -8.12 -13.52
N LYS A 115 -3.43 -8.58 -14.08
CA LYS A 115 -4.72 -7.88 -13.96
C LYS A 115 -5.14 -7.64 -12.51
N GLN A 116 -4.73 -8.51 -11.60
CA GLN A 116 -5.10 -8.50 -10.20
C GLN A 116 -3.98 -8.05 -9.26
N GLU A 117 -2.83 -7.62 -9.79
CA GLU A 117 -1.68 -7.16 -8.99
C GLU A 117 -1.99 -5.85 -8.26
N ASN A 118 -2.68 -4.93 -8.93
CA ASN A 118 -3.10 -3.66 -8.36
C ASN A 118 -4.56 -3.36 -8.67
N SER A 119 -5.38 -3.26 -7.63
CA SER A 119 -6.83 -3.04 -7.75
C SER A 119 -7.23 -1.69 -8.39
N ASN A 120 -6.30 -0.77 -8.58
CA ASN A 120 -6.54 0.57 -9.13
C ASN A 120 -5.85 0.81 -10.50
N LYS A 121 -5.15 -0.18 -11.06
CA LYS A 121 -4.55 -0.11 -12.40
C LYS A 121 -5.36 -0.91 -13.41
N ASN A 122 -5.84 -0.26 -14.47
CA ASN A 122 -6.55 -0.96 -15.55
C ASN A 122 -5.55 -1.52 -16.59
N PRO A 123 -5.34 -2.84 -16.66
CA PRO A 123 -4.34 -3.46 -17.52
C PRO A 123 -4.65 -3.37 -19.02
N THR A 124 -5.85 -2.95 -19.43
CA THR A 124 -6.23 -2.79 -20.84
C THR A 124 -5.82 -1.44 -21.42
N VAL A 125 -5.41 -0.48 -20.57
CA VAL A 125 -5.02 0.88 -20.99
C VAL A 125 -3.56 0.89 -21.45
N ASN A 126 -3.29 1.44 -22.62
CA ASN A 126 -1.95 1.44 -23.25
C ASN A 126 -0.83 1.99 -22.35
N SER A 127 -1.08 3.05 -21.57
CA SER A 127 -0.08 3.62 -20.66
C SER A 127 0.24 2.66 -19.52
N VAL A 128 -0.76 1.93 -19.01
CA VAL A 128 -0.60 0.90 -17.97
C VAL A 128 0.18 -0.29 -18.52
N GLN A 129 -0.14 -0.74 -19.74
CA GLN A 129 0.60 -1.83 -20.40
C GLN A 129 2.08 -1.48 -20.57
N ARG A 130 2.40 -0.24 -20.95
CA ARG A 130 3.80 0.22 -21.07
C ARG A 130 4.53 0.19 -19.73
N ASP A 131 3.89 0.58 -18.66
CA ASP A 131 4.46 0.51 -17.30
C ASP A 131 4.71 -0.94 -16.89
N TYR A 132 3.74 -1.83 -17.08
CA TYR A 132 3.91 -3.25 -16.81
C TYR A 132 5.02 -3.90 -17.66
N MET A 133 5.13 -3.56 -18.94
CA MET A 133 6.22 -4.05 -19.79
C MET A 133 7.58 -3.59 -19.28
N ALA A 134 7.72 -2.32 -18.90
CA ALA A 134 8.93 -1.79 -18.28
C ALA A 134 9.24 -2.51 -16.95
N GLY A 135 8.20 -2.77 -16.15
CA GLY A 135 8.29 -3.52 -14.92
C GLY A 135 8.82 -4.94 -15.10
N GLU A 136 8.30 -5.69 -16.09
CA GLU A 136 8.78 -7.05 -16.37
C GLU A 136 10.25 -7.07 -16.83
N VAL A 137 10.68 -6.11 -17.64
CA VAL A 137 12.09 -5.95 -18.00
C VAL A 137 12.94 -5.64 -16.77
N SER A 138 12.48 -4.75 -15.90
CA SER A 138 13.18 -4.42 -14.65
C SER A 138 13.27 -5.63 -13.71
N LYS A 139 12.18 -6.38 -13.53
CA LYS A 139 12.17 -7.63 -12.73
C LYS A 139 13.18 -8.64 -13.23
N ASP A 140 13.27 -8.81 -14.55
CA ASP A 140 14.22 -9.76 -15.17
C ASP A 140 15.67 -9.32 -14.95
N ILE A 141 15.98 -8.05 -15.18
CA ILE A 141 17.31 -7.48 -14.93
C ILE A 141 17.67 -7.59 -13.45
N THR A 142 16.73 -7.28 -12.57
CA THR A 142 16.90 -7.36 -11.11
C THR A 142 17.28 -8.77 -10.68
N ARG A 143 16.58 -9.79 -11.16
CA ARG A 143 16.84 -11.20 -10.84
C ARG A 143 18.17 -11.72 -11.37
N ARG A 144 18.54 -11.32 -12.60
CA ARG A 144 19.73 -11.88 -13.25
C ARG A 144 21.03 -11.18 -12.93
N PHE A 145 20.97 -9.85 -12.61
CA PHE A 145 22.19 -9.02 -12.55
C PHE A 145 22.34 -8.18 -11.29
N LEU A 146 21.24 -7.80 -10.63
CA LEU A 146 21.29 -6.77 -9.60
C LEU A 146 21.20 -7.32 -8.17
N LEU A 147 20.54 -8.46 -7.97
CA LEU A 147 20.43 -9.09 -6.66
C LEU A 147 21.28 -10.36 -6.56
N PRO A 148 21.84 -10.66 -5.36
CA PRO A 148 22.45 -11.94 -5.07
C PRO A 148 21.47 -13.09 -5.28
N GLU A 149 21.96 -14.22 -5.82
CA GLU A 149 21.15 -15.40 -6.18
C GLU A 149 20.33 -15.95 -5.00
N ASP A 150 20.89 -15.97 -3.80
CA ASP A 150 20.21 -16.45 -2.60
C ASP A 150 19.06 -15.53 -2.16
N ILE A 151 19.17 -14.24 -2.36
CA ILE A 151 18.08 -13.26 -2.14
C ILE A 151 16.97 -13.47 -3.18
N VAL A 152 17.33 -13.65 -4.45
CA VAL A 152 16.36 -13.94 -5.52
C VAL A 152 15.59 -15.22 -5.20
N ARG A 153 16.30 -16.30 -4.85
CA ARG A 153 15.69 -17.58 -4.47
C ARG A 153 14.78 -17.44 -3.25
N ALA A 154 15.22 -16.74 -2.21
CA ALA A 154 14.41 -16.51 -1.01
C ALA A 154 13.12 -15.70 -1.31
N HIS A 155 13.19 -14.75 -2.26
CA HIS A 155 12.02 -14.02 -2.74
C HIS A 155 11.06 -14.91 -3.55
N GLU A 156 11.58 -15.75 -4.45
CA GLU A 156 10.77 -16.65 -5.27
C GLU A 156 10.12 -17.77 -4.44
N GLU A 157 10.82 -18.29 -3.44
CA GLU A 157 10.30 -19.30 -2.50
C GLU A 157 9.36 -18.73 -1.44
N GLY A 158 9.19 -17.40 -1.38
CA GLY A 158 8.30 -16.74 -0.40
C GLY A 158 8.83 -16.76 1.03
N ILE A 159 10.12 -16.91 1.22
CA ILE A 159 10.81 -16.77 2.51
C ILE A 159 10.86 -15.33 2.95
N ILE A 160 11.17 -14.45 1.99
CA ILE A 160 11.09 -13.00 2.10
C ILE A 160 10.35 -12.45 0.88
N HIS A 161 9.93 -11.19 0.94
CA HIS A 161 9.45 -10.46 -0.23
C HIS A 161 10.28 -9.20 -0.43
N PHE A 162 10.98 -9.13 -1.56
CA PHE A 162 11.65 -7.94 -2.04
C PHE A 162 10.62 -7.12 -2.82
N HIS A 163 10.08 -6.05 -2.20
CA HIS A 163 9.01 -5.26 -2.80
C HIS A 163 9.49 -4.52 -4.05
N ASP A 164 8.56 -4.22 -4.96
CA ASP A 164 8.76 -3.32 -6.09
C ASP A 164 10.05 -3.59 -6.91
N SER A 165 10.31 -4.87 -7.19
CA SER A 165 11.44 -5.29 -8.03
C SER A 165 11.32 -4.82 -9.48
N ASP A 166 10.11 -4.46 -9.89
CA ASP A 166 9.75 -3.83 -11.17
C ASP A 166 10.27 -2.40 -11.34
N TYR A 167 10.67 -1.74 -10.24
CA TYR A 167 11.29 -0.41 -10.26
C TYR A 167 12.75 -0.42 -9.79
N PHE A 168 13.26 -1.57 -9.30
CA PHE A 168 14.58 -1.64 -8.69
C PHE A 168 15.75 -1.42 -9.64
N ALA A 169 15.59 -1.74 -10.92
CA ALA A 169 16.63 -1.50 -11.93
C ALA A 169 16.94 0.01 -12.09
N GLN A 170 15.99 0.88 -11.77
CA GLN A 170 16.14 2.33 -11.78
C GLN A 170 16.57 2.84 -10.39
N HIS A 171 17.16 4.04 -10.35
CA HIS A 171 17.57 4.70 -9.11
C HIS A 171 16.37 5.45 -8.49
N MET A 172 15.33 4.70 -8.13
CA MET A 172 14.10 5.22 -7.58
C MET A 172 13.93 4.79 -6.11
N TYR A 173 13.33 5.65 -5.31
CA TYR A 173 12.96 5.35 -3.92
C TYR A 173 11.46 5.10 -3.78
N ASN A 174 11.03 4.63 -2.59
CA ASN A 174 9.65 4.23 -2.36
C ASN A 174 8.71 5.43 -2.17
N CYS A 175 8.71 6.05 -1.01
CA CYS A 175 7.73 7.04 -0.57
C CYS A 175 8.38 8.30 -0.03
N CYS A 176 7.67 9.45 -0.06
CA CYS A 176 8.18 10.69 0.51
C CYS A 176 7.10 11.55 1.19
N LEU A 177 7.56 12.47 2.04
CA LEU A 177 6.82 13.65 2.49
C LEU A 177 7.27 14.85 1.66
N VAL A 178 6.38 15.38 0.85
CA VAL A 178 6.72 16.47 -0.07
C VAL A 178 6.84 17.79 0.67
N ASN A 179 7.95 18.50 0.48
CA ASN A 179 8.13 19.84 1.02
C ASN A 179 7.49 20.90 0.10
N LEU A 180 6.16 20.92 0.06
CA LEU A 180 5.41 21.91 -0.72
C LEU A 180 5.68 23.34 -0.22
N GLU A 181 5.93 23.53 1.07
CA GLU A 181 6.25 24.85 1.61
C GLU A 181 7.47 25.45 0.89
N ASP A 182 8.56 24.70 0.81
CA ASP A 182 9.76 25.16 0.10
C ASP A 182 9.50 25.40 -1.38
N MET A 183 8.80 24.49 -2.06
CA MET A 183 8.48 24.62 -3.48
C MET A 183 7.64 25.87 -3.78
N LEU A 184 6.63 26.15 -2.95
CA LEU A 184 5.69 27.25 -3.16
C LEU A 184 6.26 28.61 -2.72
N LEU A 185 7.02 28.66 -1.63
CA LEU A 185 7.58 29.92 -1.13
C LEU A 185 8.82 30.37 -1.89
N ASN A 186 9.66 29.42 -2.30
CA ASN A 186 10.96 29.71 -2.95
C ASN A 186 10.96 29.47 -4.46
N GLY A 187 9.84 29.03 -5.01
CA GLY A 187 9.73 28.60 -6.40
C GLY A 187 10.28 27.20 -6.65
N THR A 188 9.86 26.62 -7.77
CA THR A 188 10.26 25.28 -8.21
C THR A 188 10.40 25.27 -9.74
N VAL A 189 10.87 24.15 -10.31
CA VAL A 189 10.90 23.93 -11.75
C VAL A 189 10.12 22.68 -12.09
N ILE A 190 9.18 22.81 -13.02
CA ILE A 190 8.35 21.70 -13.53
C ILE A 190 8.55 21.65 -15.05
N SER A 191 9.02 20.52 -15.55
CA SER A 191 9.29 20.32 -16.98
C SER A 191 10.07 21.48 -17.59
N GLU A 192 11.22 21.83 -16.97
CA GLU A 192 12.12 22.92 -17.38
C GLU A 192 11.52 24.35 -17.29
N THR A 193 10.29 24.48 -16.79
CA THR A 193 9.62 25.77 -16.63
C THR A 193 9.72 26.24 -15.18
N MET A 194 10.24 27.46 -14.99
CA MET A 194 10.28 28.10 -13.67
C MET A 194 8.87 28.45 -13.20
N ILE A 195 8.55 27.99 -12.01
CA ILE A 195 7.29 28.29 -11.32
C ILE A 195 7.60 29.20 -10.14
N GLU A 196 7.17 30.43 -10.21
CA GLU A 196 7.34 31.41 -9.16
C GLU A 196 6.34 31.19 -8.01
N ARG A 197 6.56 31.89 -6.90
CA ARG A 197 5.67 31.90 -5.75
C ARG A 197 4.23 32.26 -6.17
N PRO A 198 3.22 31.46 -5.81
CA PRO A 198 1.83 31.72 -6.13
C PRO A 198 1.33 33.05 -5.56
N ARG A 199 0.43 33.71 -6.29
CA ARG A 199 -0.23 34.96 -5.89
C ARG A 199 -1.70 34.76 -5.49
N SER A 200 -2.13 33.51 -5.31
CA SER A 200 -3.45 33.17 -4.81
C SER A 200 -3.50 31.71 -4.33
N PHE A 201 -4.49 31.39 -3.51
CA PHE A 201 -4.72 30.03 -3.02
C PHE A 201 -5.01 29.04 -4.15
N SER A 202 -5.88 29.40 -5.10
CA SER A 202 -6.20 28.52 -6.22
C SER A 202 -4.99 28.26 -7.12
N THR A 203 -4.11 29.26 -7.31
CA THR A 203 -2.84 29.04 -8.04
C THR A 203 -1.92 28.10 -7.27
N ALA A 204 -1.83 28.24 -5.95
CA ALA A 204 -1.03 27.33 -5.10
C ALA A 204 -1.55 25.88 -5.20
N CYS A 205 -2.86 25.67 -5.15
CA CYS A 205 -3.48 24.35 -5.32
C CYS A 205 -3.17 23.75 -6.70
N ASN A 206 -3.24 24.55 -7.76
CA ASN A 206 -2.93 24.09 -9.12
C ASN A 206 -1.44 23.67 -9.25
N ILE A 207 -0.53 24.50 -8.77
CA ILE A 207 0.91 24.16 -8.77
C ILE A 207 1.18 22.91 -7.94
N ALA A 208 0.56 22.78 -6.77
CA ALA A 208 0.68 21.60 -5.94
C ALA A 208 0.29 20.32 -6.69
N THR A 209 -0.82 20.32 -7.45
CA THR A 209 -1.24 19.14 -8.22
C THR A 209 -0.29 18.81 -9.36
N GLN A 210 0.30 19.79 -10.02
CA GLN A 210 1.32 19.59 -11.04
C GLN A 210 2.60 19.00 -10.43
N ALA A 211 3.04 19.54 -9.28
CA ALA A 211 4.18 18.99 -8.54
C ALA A 211 3.94 17.54 -8.12
N ILE A 212 2.75 17.22 -7.58
CA ILE A 212 2.33 15.87 -7.21
C ILE A 212 2.45 14.89 -8.38
N ALA A 213 1.98 15.27 -9.57
CA ALA A 213 2.05 14.41 -10.77
C ALA A 213 3.50 14.13 -11.20
N GLN A 214 4.36 15.14 -11.16
CA GLN A 214 5.78 15.02 -11.51
C GLN A 214 6.55 14.18 -10.46
N ILE A 215 6.28 14.37 -9.18
CA ILE A 215 6.89 13.59 -8.11
C ILE A 215 6.47 12.11 -8.23
N ALA A 216 5.18 11.83 -8.41
CA ALA A 216 4.66 10.48 -8.60
C ALA A 216 5.26 9.75 -9.81
N SER A 217 5.74 10.49 -10.82
CA SER A 217 6.42 9.91 -11.98
C SER A 217 7.90 9.60 -11.74
N ASN A 218 8.47 10.00 -10.59
CA ASN A 218 9.88 9.84 -10.24
C ASN A 218 10.11 9.00 -8.99
N GLN A 219 9.06 8.38 -8.45
CA GLN A 219 9.09 7.42 -7.34
C GLN A 219 8.06 6.32 -7.62
N TYR A 220 8.14 5.18 -6.91
CA TYR A 220 7.21 4.08 -7.15
C TYR A 220 6.12 3.93 -6.08
N GLY A 221 6.30 4.48 -4.89
CA GLY A 221 5.31 4.43 -3.81
C GLY A 221 4.51 5.73 -3.67
N GLY A 222 3.93 5.92 -2.49
CA GLY A 222 3.07 7.05 -2.20
C GLY A 222 3.81 8.31 -1.78
N GLN A 223 3.14 9.42 -1.90
CA GLN A 223 3.60 10.72 -1.40
C GLN A 223 2.56 11.34 -0.48
N SER A 224 2.97 12.18 0.43
CA SER A 224 2.07 12.91 1.31
C SER A 224 2.36 14.40 1.28
N ILE A 225 1.29 15.18 1.31
CA ILE A 225 1.31 16.62 1.46
C ILE A 225 0.50 17.02 2.70
N THR A 226 0.74 18.21 3.21
CA THR A 226 -0.10 18.81 4.25
C THR A 226 -0.84 20.04 3.72
N LEU A 227 -2.05 20.26 4.19
CA LEU A 227 -2.82 21.46 3.88
C LEU A 227 -2.20 22.72 4.50
N SER A 228 -1.44 22.58 5.57
CA SER A 228 -0.76 23.70 6.22
C SER A 228 0.20 24.44 5.28
N HIS A 229 0.83 23.75 4.32
CA HIS A 229 1.69 24.36 3.33
C HIS A 229 0.95 25.21 2.28
N LEU A 230 -0.36 24.99 2.12
CA LEU A 230 -1.21 25.76 1.19
C LEU A 230 -1.89 26.95 1.87
N VAL A 231 -2.15 26.85 3.17
CA VAL A 231 -2.95 27.83 3.93
C VAL A 231 -2.40 29.25 3.91
N PRO A 232 -1.08 29.52 3.92
CA PRO A 232 -0.56 30.89 3.81
C PRO A 232 -1.07 31.65 2.58
N PHE A 233 -1.42 30.93 1.51
CA PHE A 233 -1.94 31.53 0.28
C PHE A 233 -3.44 31.93 0.38
N VAL A 234 -4.15 31.50 1.41
CA VAL A 234 -5.51 31.99 1.72
C VAL A 234 -5.44 33.48 2.08
N ASP A 235 -4.48 33.87 2.91
CA ASP A 235 -4.30 35.29 3.25
C ASP A 235 -3.79 36.11 2.07
N VAL A 236 -2.91 35.55 1.22
CA VAL A 236 -2.50 36.20 -0.04
C VAL A 236 -3.71 36.50 -0.90
N SER A 237 -4.66 35.57 -1.05
CA SER A 237 -5.91 35.78 -1.77
C SER A 237 -6.79 36.82 -1.08
N ARG A 238 -6.87 36.80 0.25
CA ARG A 238 -7.65 37.78 1.04
C ARG A 238 -7.15 39.20 0.80
N GLN A 239 -5.86 39.42 0.88
CA GLN A 239 -5.25 40.73 0.60
C GLN A 239 -5.55 41.20 -0.84
N LYS A 240 -5.44 40.30 -1.81
CA LYS A 240 -5.80 40.57 -3.20
C LYS A 240 -7.26 41.00 -3.32
N TYR A 241 -8.20 40.27 -2.73
CA TYR A 241 -9.63 40.58 -2.84
C TYR A 241 -10.01 41.88 -2.12
N ARG A 242 -9.35 42.22 -1.00
CA ARG A 242 -9.57 43.56 -0.39
C ARG A 242 -9.28 44.70 -1.38
N VAL A 243 -8.19 44.61 -2.12
CA VAL A 243 -7.79 45.59 -3.11
C VAL A 243 -8.75 45.60 -4.33
N GLU A 244 -9.09 44.42 -4.83
CA GLU A 244 -9.98 44.25 -5.99
C GLU A 244 -11.38 44.78 -5.70
N VAL A 245 -11.97 44.38 -4.56
CA VAL A 245 -13.29 44.83 -4.13
C VAL A 245 -13.33 46.34 -3.99
N ALA A 246 -12.37 46.95 -3.32
CA ALA A 246 -12.30 48.39 -3.19
C ALA A 246 -12.24 49.12 -4.56
N LYS A 247 -11.43 48.61 -5.48
CA LYS A 247 -11.29 49.11 -6.83
C LYS A 247 -12.57 49.02 -7.69
N GLU A 248 -13.22 47.83 -7.66
CA GLU A 248 -14.41 47.53 -8.46
C GLU A 248 -15.59 48.42 -8.04
N PHE A 249 -15.80 48.55 -6.73
CA PHE A 249 -16.87 49.38 -6.21
C PHE A 249 -16.62 50.86 -6.42
N ALA A 250 -15.37 51.32 -6.25
CA ALA A 250 -15.00 52.70 -6.59
C ALA A 250 -15.22 53.00 -8.09
N ALA A 251 -14.87 52.07 -8.98
CA ALA A 251 -15.11 52.20 -10.42
C ALA A 251 -16.61 52.23 -10.77
N ALA A 252 -17.44 51.55 -9.97
CA ALA A 252 -18.90 51.62 -10.10
C ALA A 252 -19.56 52.84 -9.42
N GLY A 253 -18.75 53.74 -8.85
CA GLY A 253 -19.25 54.93 -8.15
C GLY A 253 -19.86 54.65 -6.77
N VAL A 254 -19.54 53.52 -6.19
CA VAL A 254 -20.01 53.08 -4.85
C VAL A 254 -18.87 53.13 -3.85
N GLU A 255 -18.97 53.94 -2.82
CA GLU A 255 -18.02 53.93 -1.71
C GLU A 255 -18.44 52.87 -0.69
N LEU A 256 -17.50 51.96 -0.39
CA LEU A 256 -17.64 50.96 0.67
C LEU A 256 -16.77 51.34 1.86
N ASP A 257 -17.30 51.17 3.07
CA ASP A 257 -16.51 51.21 4.27
C ASP A 257 -15.65 49.93 4.39
N THR A 258 -14.63 49.95 5.25
CA THR A 258 -13.70 48.85 5.46
C THR A 258 -14.39 47.56 5.86
N GLU A 259 -15.46 47.61 6.67
CA GLU A 259 -16.23 46.45 7.10
C GLU A 259 -16.94 45.75 5.95
N LYS A 260 -17.51 46.51 5.03
CA LYS A 260 -18.19 45.96 3.83
C LYS A 260 -17.16 45.35 2.85
N ILE A 261 -16.01 46.04 2.68
CA ILE A 261 -14.92 45.50 1.85
C ILE A 261 -14.48 44.16 2.43
N GLU A 262 -14.28 44.07 3.74
CA GLU A 262 -13.88 42.83 4.42
C GLU A 262 -14.89 41.69 4.24
N LYS A 263 -16.17 41.98 4.44
CA LYS A 263 -17.25 40.98 4.23
C LYS A 263 -17.29 40.45 2.81
N VAL A 264 -17.16 41.30 1.80
CA VAL A 264 -17.15 40.85 0.40
C VAL A 264 -15.87 40.09 0.08
N ALA A 265 -14.72 40.55 0.58
CA ALA A 265 -13.44 39.82 0.42
C ALA A 265 -13.49 38.41 1.02
N GLU A 266 -14.04 38.24 2.24
CA GLU A 266 -14.21 36.96 2.87
C GLU A 266 -15.14 36.01 2.11
N LEU A 267 -16.22 36.51 1.53
CA LEU A 267 -17.07 35.70 0.64
C LEU A 267 -16.29 35.17 -0.57
N ARG A 268 -15.46 36.03 -1.18
CA ARG A 268 -14.61 35.64 -2.31
C ARG A 268 -13.52 34.65 -1.89
N VAL A 269 -12.92 34.81 -0.71
CA VAL A 269 -11.94 33.87 -0.16
C VAL A 269 -12.56 32.49 0.03
N ARG A 270 -13.76 32.40 0.62
CA ARG A 270 -14.47 31.12 0.78
C ARG A 270 -14.74 30.43 -0.54
N GLU A 271 -15.19 31.19 -1.55
CA GLU A 271 -15.43 30.67 -2.89
C GLU A 271 -14.12 30.22 -3.57
N GLU A 272 -13.03 30.93 -3.37
CA GLU A 272 -11.72 30.53 -3.89
C GLU A 272 -11.17 29.28 -3.19
N VAL A 273 -11.34 29.15 -1.88
CA VAL A 273 -10.97 27.92 -1.13
C VAL A 273 -11.77 26.75 -1.69
N ARG A 274 -13.06 26.89 -1.89
CA ARG A 274 -13.91 25.87 -2.49
C ARG A 274 -13.38 25.41 -3.86
N ARG A 275 -13.05 26.35 -4.74
CA ARG A 275 -12.50 26.07 -6.08
C ARG A 275 -11.11 25.43 -6.01
N GLY A 276 -10.23 25.93 -5.14
CA GLY A 276 -8.88 25.40 -4.97
C GLY A 276 -8.89 23.94 -4.47
N VAL A 277 -9.73 23.64 -3.49
CA VAL A 277 -9.91 22.27 -2.98
C VAL A 277 -10.50 21.36 -4.07
N GLN A 278 -11.46 21.86 -4.86
CA GLN A 278 -12.02 21.13 -5.99
C GLN A 278 -10.95 20.79 -7.04
N VAL A 279 -10.04 21.73 -7.33
CA VAL A 279 -8.89 21.49 -8.22
C VAL A 279 -8.05 20.35 -7.71
N ILE A 280 -7.69 20.35 -6.42
CA ILE A 280 -6.91 19.24 -5.82
C ILE A 280 -7.64 17.91 -6.01
N GLN A 281 -8.91 17.84 -5.63
CA GLN A 281 -9.67 16.58 -5.68
C GLN A 281 -9.79 16.04 -7.10
N TYR A 282 -10.15 16.87 -8.07
CA TYR A 282 -10.37 16.40 -9.45
C TYR A 282 -9.06 16.14 -10.21
N GLN A 283 -8.06 17.00 -10.06
CA GLN A 283 -6.79 16.81 -10.78
C GLN A 283 -6.06 15.54 -10.29
N VAL A 284 -6.04 15.27 -8.98
CA VAL A 284 -5.42 14.06 -8.45
C VAL A 284 -6.03 12.78 -9.04
N ILE A 285 -7.34 12.79 -9.33
CA ILE A 285 -8.02 11.61 -9.88
C ILE A 285 -7.87 11.51 -11.39
N THR A 286 -7.83 12.65 -12.08
CA THR A 286 -7.82 12.69 -13.55
C THR A 286 -6.42 12.72 -14.15
N LEU A 287 -5.39 13.03 -13.37
CA LEU A 287 -4.00 12.96 -13.81
C LEU A 287 -3.53 11.50 -13.87
N MET A 288 -2.97 11.13 -14.99
CA MET A 288 -2.27 9.84 -15.14
C MET A 288 -0.77 10.10 -15.14
N THR A 289 -0.07 9.43 -14.24
CA THR A 289 1.39 9.48 -14.14
C THR A 289 2.04 8.51 -15.11
N THR A 290 3.36 8.55 -15.23
CA THR A 290 4.12 7.57 -16.03
C THR A 290 3.96 6.14 -15.52
N ASN A 291 3.56 5.96 -14.26
CA ASN A 291 3.30 4.65 -13.65
C ASN A 291 1.90 4.08 -14.01
N GLY A 292 1.22 4.67 -15.00
CA GLY A 292 -0.06 4.17 -15.51
C GLY A 292 -1.24 4.28 -14.55
N GLN A 293 -1.16 5.11 -13.50
CA GLN A 293 -2.23 5.32 -12.54
C GLN A 293 -2.30 6.78 -12.07
N ALA A 294 -3.38 7.13 -11.39
CA ALA A 294 -3.46 8.40 -10.67
C ALA A 294 -2.38 8.48 -9.59
N PRO A 295 -1.88 9.69 -9.25
CA PRO A 295 -0.89 9.84 -8.17
C PRO A 295 -1.35 9.20 -6.87
N PHE A 296 -0.52 8.35 -6.29
CA PHE A 296 -0.76 7.81 -4.95
C PHE A 296 -0.44 8.89 -3.91
N ILE A 297 -1.46 9.66 -3.53
CA ILE A 297 -1.32 10.85 -2.69
C ILE A 297 -2.13 10.76 -1.40
N THR A 298 -1.50 11.16 -0.30
CA THR A 298 -2.14 11.36 1.00
C THR A 298 -2.14 12.84 1.35
N VAL A 299 -3.27 13.34 1.82
CA VAL A 299 -3.44 14.73 2.30
C VAL A 299 -3.59 14.71 3.82
N PHE A 300 -2.71 15.41 4.50
CA PHE A 300 -2.67 15.52 5.94
C PHE A 300 -3.40 16.78 6.42
N MET A 301 -4.24 16.63 7.43
CA MET A 301 -5.11 17.65 7.99
C MET A 301 -4.85 17.74 9.50
N TYR A 302 -4.00 18.67 9.90
CA TYR A 302 -3.55 18.86 11.28
C TYR A 302 -3.57 20.34 11.66
N LEU A 303 -4.47 20.75 12.59
CA LEU A 303 -4.66 22.14 12.96
C LEU A 303 -3.47 22.72 13.70
N ASN A 304 -2.88 21.96 14.63
CA ASN A 304 -1.72 22.39 15.42
C ASN A 304 -0.41 22.45 14.62
N GLU A 305 -0.43 22.11 13.32
CA GLU A 305 0.72 22.30 12.42
C GLU A 305 0.99 23.79 12.12
N VAL A 306 -0.01 24.65 12.37
CA VAL A 306 0.11 26.11 12.25
C VAL A 306 -0.16 26.81 13.59
N PRO A 307 0.43 28.00 13.83
CA PRO A 307 0.14 28.77 15.05
C PRO A 307 -1.34 29.08 15.22
N GLU A 308 -1.74 29.32 16.49
CA GLU A 308 -3.08 29.82 16.78
C GLU A 308 -3.36 31.16 16.09
N GLY A 309 -4.66 31.46 15.92
CA GLY A 309 -5.16 32.67 15.31
C GLY A 309 -5.68 32.49 13.90
N ARG A 310 -5.65 33.52 13.09
CA ARG A 310 -6.28 33.56 11.77
C ARG A 310 -5.81 32.43 10.83
N ILE A 311 -4.55 32.11 10.85
CA ILE A 311 -4.02 31.05 9.97
C ILE A 311 -4.60 29.68 10.32
N ARG A 312 -4.84 29.38 11.62
CA ARG A 312 -5.50 28.14 12.05
C ARG A 312 -6.97 28.13 11.65
N ASP A 313 -7.67 29.25 11.73
CA ASP A 313 -9.05 29.39 11.26
C ASP A 313 -9.13 29.20 9.75
N ASP A 314 -8.17 29.72 8.98
CA ASP A 314 -8.05 29.49 7.54
C ASP A 314 -7.77 28.02 7.21
N LEU A 315 -6.91 27.34 7.99
CA LEU A 315 -6.66 25.90 7.85
C LEU A 315 -7.93 25.10 8.15
N ALA A 316 -8.67 25.47 9.20
CA ALA A 316 -9.95 24.86 9.52
C ALA A 316 -10.96 24.99 8.37
N LEU A 317 -11.03 26.16 7.73
CA LEU A 317 -11.85 26.38 6.53
C LEU A 317 -11.43 25.47 5.36
N VAL A 318 -10.14 25.31 5.11
CA VAL A 318 -9.65 24.41 4.03
C VAL A 318 -9.95 22.96 4.34
N ILE A 319 -9.79 22.52 5.61
CA ILE A 319 -10.13 21.16 6.08
C ILE A 319 -11.63 20.92 5.92
N GLU A 320 -12.47 21.86 6.36
CA GLU A 320 -13.93 21.78 6.23
C GLU A 320 -14.34 21.56 4.77
N GLU A 321 -13.78 22.33 3.85
CA GLU A 321 -14.08 22.20 2.43
C GLU A 321 -13.56 20.88 1.84
N MET A 322 -12.39 20.42 2.26
CA MET A 322 -11.85 19.13 1.83
C MET A 322 -12.77 17.97 2.24
N LEU A 323 -13.25 17.97 3.48
CA LEU A 323 -14.19 16.96 3.98
C LEU A 323 -15.55 17.05 3.27
N ASN A 324 -16.08 18.25 3.05
CA ASN A 324 -17.36 18.45 2.35
C ASN A 324 -17.31 17.90 0.92
N GLN A 325 -16.27 18.21 0.17
CA GLN A 325 -16.13 17.72 -1.20
C GLN A 325 -15.86 16.22 -1.24
N ARG A 326 -15.09 15.69 -0.29
CA ARG A 326 -14.89 14.25 -0.16
C ARG A 326 -16.19 13.51 0.17
N MET A 327 -17.02 14.06 1.06
CA MET A 327 -18.34 13.52 1.40
C MET A 327 -19.29 13.52 0.19
N GLN A 328 -19.23 14.54 -0.67
CA GLN A 328 -19.93 14.55 -1.94
C GLN A 328 -19.44 13.42 -2.86
N GLY A 329 -18.13 13.18 -2.92
CA GLY A 329 -17.49 12.23 -3.82
C GLY A 329 -17.24 12.81 -5.21
N VAL A 330 -17.05 11.93 -6.19
CA VAL A 330 -16.87 12.31 -7.61
C VAL A 330 -17.86 11.57 -8.48
N LYS A 331 -18.21 12.13 -9.62
CA LYS A 331 -19.05 11.45 -10.60
C LYS A 331 -18.21 10.54 -11.48
N ASN A 332 -18.62 9.29 -11.61
CA ASN A 332 -18.08 8.40 -12.62
C ASN A 332 -18.61 8.77 -14.03
N GLU A 333 -18.18 8.02 -15.04
CA GLU A 333 -18.59 8.21 -16.45
C GLU A 333 -20.10 8.15 -16.69
N LYS A 334 -20.87 7.52 -15.79
CA LYS A 334 -22.34 7.40 -15.85
C LYS A 334 -23.05 8.46 -15.02
N GLY A 335 -22.30 9.42 -14.46
CA GLY A 335 -22.84 10.51 -13.67
C GLY A 335 -23.24 10.15 -12.24
N VAL A 336 -22.83 8.97 -11.75
CA VAL A 336 -23.09 8.50 -10.39
C VAL A 336 -22.00 8.98 -9.45
N TRP A 337 -22.38 9.49 -8.28
CA TRP A 337 -21.46 9.90 -7.23
C TRP A 337 -20.85 8.68 -6.52
N ILE A 338 -19.55 8.50 -6.66
CA ILE A 338 -18.78 7.38 -6.10
C ILE A 338 -17.69 7.86 -5.14
N THR A 339 -17.16 6.93 -4.35
CA THR A 339 -15.98 7.15 -3.50
C THR A 339 -14.71 6.97 -4.34
N PRO A 340 -13.91 8.03 -4.56
CA PRO A 340 -12.65 7.89 -5.27
C PRO A 340 -11.58 7.25 -4.35
N ALA A 341 -10.63 6.50 -4.96
CA ALA A 341 -9.52 5.90 -4.22
C ALA A 341 -8.57 6.97 -3.63
N PHE A 342 -8.36 8.07 -4.36
CA PHE A 342 -7.46 9.17 -3.98
C PHE A 342 -8.16 10.53 -4.04
N PRO A 343 -7.60 11.55 -3.34
CA PRO A 343 -6.54 11.46 -2.34
C PRO A 343 -6.98 10.68 -1.10
N LYS A 344 -6.05 9.96 -0.46
CA LYS A 344 -6.26 9.48 0.89
C LYS A 344 -6.25 10.68 1.83
N LEU A 345 -7.16 10.72 2.81
CA LEU A 345 -7.24 11.80 3.79
C LEU A 345 -6.86 11.28 5.17
N ILE A 346 -6.04 12.02 5.88
CA ILE A 346 -5.71 11.77 7.29
C ILE A 346 -6.13 12.98 8.09
N TYR A 347 -6.98 12.76 9.09
CA TYR A 347 -7.44 13.77 10.04
C TYR A 347 -6.82 13.51 11.40
N VAL A 348 -6.12 14.51 11.94
CA VAL A 348 -5.53 14.40 13.27
C VAL A 348 -6.57 14.75 14.32
N LEU A 349 -6.74 13.85 15.27
CA LEU A 349 -7.54 14.06 16.47
C LEU A 349 -6.69 14.80 17.50
N GLU A 350 -7.10 16.01 17.85
CA GLU A 350 -6.37 16.95 18.70
C GLU A 350 -7.24 17.40 19.87
N GLU A 351 -6.64 17.96 20.91
CA GLU A 351 -7.37 18.50 22.05
C GLU A 351 -8.40 19.55 21.60
N ASP A 352 -8.06 20.40 20.63
CA ASP A 352 -8.89 21.48 20.10
C ASP A 352 -10.06 21.01 19.21
N ASN A 353 -10.14 19.74 18.84
CA ASN A 353 -11.19 19.22 17.96
C ASN A 353 -11.93 17.98 18.49
N VAL A 354 -11.40 17.28 19.49
CA VAL A 354 -11.97 16.03 20.02
C VAL A 354 -13.07 16.28 21.07
N GLY A 355 -12.91 17.29 21.90
CA GLY A 355 -13.88 17.63 22.95
C GLY A 355 -15.11 18.34 22.38
N LYS A 356 -16.32 17.98 22.84
CA LYS A 356 -17.59 18.61 22.38
C LYS A 356 -17.62 20.13 22.52
N ASP A 357 -16.92 20.65 23.51
CA ASP A 357 -16.85 22.09 23.79
C ASP A 357 -15.66 22.78 23.09
N SER A 358 -14.83 22.03 22.35
CA SER A 358 -13.68 22.60 21.67
C SER A 358 -14.08 23.39 20.43
N LYS A 359 -13.28 24.39 20.08
CA LYS A 359 -13.55 25.35 18.98
C LYS A 359 -13.78 24.65 17.65
N TYR A 360 -13.04 23.59 17.36
CA TYR A 360 -13.07 22.92 16.07
C TYR A 360 -13.76 21.55 16.09
N TYR A 361 -14.55 21.26 17.13
CA TYR A 361 -15.29 19.99 17.24
C TYR A 361 -16.19 19.72 16.01
N TYR A 362 -16.76 20.76 15.42
CA TYR A 362 -17.58 20.63 14.20
C TYR A 362 -16.85 19.94 13.03
N LEU A 363 -15.51 20.07 12.94
CA LEU A 363 -14.71 19.37 11.94
C LEU A 363 -14.67 17.86 12.25
N THR A 364 -14.60 17.48 13.49
CA THR A 364 -14.64 16.06 13.91
C THR A 364 -16.00 15.43 13.62
N GLU A 365 -17.09 16.16 13.84
CA GLU A 365 -18.43 15.69 13.42
C GLU A 365 -18.53 15.55 11.90
N LEU A 366 -17.97 16.50 11.16
CA LEU A 366 -17.93 16.44 9.69
C LEU A 366 -17.06 15.28 9.19
N ALA A 367 -15.90 15.05 9.80
CA ALA A 367 -15.02 13.92 9.51
C ALA A 367 -15.73 12.58 9.78
N ALA A 368 -16.45 12.46 10.89
CA ALA A 368 -17.24 11.26 11.20
C ALA A 368 -18.34 10.98 10.16
N LYS A 369 -19.07 12.02 9.73
CA LYS A 369 -20.07 11.92 8.64
C LYS A 369 -19.41 11.50 7.32
N CYS A 370 -18.25 12.07 7.02
CA CYS A 370 -17.48 11.72 5.82
C CYS A 370 -17.02 10.25 5.85
N THR A 371 -16.45 9.79 6.96
CA THR A 371 -16.06 8.40 7.16
C THR A 371 -17.23 7.44 7.01
N ALA A 372 -18.36 7.73 7.64
CA ALA A 372 -19.58 6.92 7.56
C ALA A 372 -20.05 6.72 6.11
N LYS A 373 -19.87 7.71 5.25
CA LYS A 373 -20.34 7.69 3.86
C LYS A 373 -19.26 7.28 2.85
N ARG A 374 -17.98 7.62 3.11
CA ARG A 374 -16.90 7.56 2.10
C ARG A 374 -15.63 6.83 2.56
N LEU A 375 -15.62 6.12 3.66
CA LEU A 375 -14.50 5.37 4.23
C LEU A 375 -13.29 6.21 4.66
N VAL A 376 -13.31 7.49 4.48
CA VAL A 376 -12.23 8.43 4.84
C VAL A 376 -12.83 9.64 5.55
N PRO A 377 -12.01 10.34 6.36
CA PRO A 377 -10.57 10.21 6.60
C PRO A 377 -10.18 9.06 7.52
N ASP A 378 -8.87 8.75 7.53
CA ASP A 378 -8.23 7.99 8.59
C ASP A 378 -7.87 8.92 9.75
N TYR A 379 -7.59 8.35 10.92
CA TYR A 379 -7.39 9.10 12.15
C TYR A 379 -6.02 8.85 12.77
N ILE A 380 -5.30 9.93 13.05
CA ILE A 380 -4.08 9.92 13.87
C ILE A 380 -4.40 10.62 15.20
N SER A 381 -3.99 10.02 16.30
CA SER A 381 -4.07 10.63 17.64
C SER A 381 -2.82 11.49 17.86
N GLU A 382 -2.99 12.80 18.00
CA GLU A 382 -1.93 13.72 18.44
C GLU A 382 -1.36 13.27 19.80
N LYS A 383 -2.21 12.99 20.76
CA LYS A 383 -1.86 12.58 22.11
C LYS A 383 -0.95 11.35 22.14
N ILE A 384 -1.31 10.32 21.38
CA ILE A 384 -0.54 9.08 21.35
C ILE A 384 0.74 9.25 20.52
N MET A 385 0.66 9.96 19.40
CA MET A 385 1.82 10.17 18.54
C MET A 385 2.90 11.00 19.22
N LEU A 386 2.53 12.06 19.94
CA LEU A 386 3.47 12.84 20.77
C LEU A 386 4.15 11.96 21.82
N ARG A 387 3.38 11.09 22.49
CA ARG A 387 3.93 10.16 23.49
C ARG A 387 4.93 9.15 22.90
N GLU A 388 4.65 8.62 21.71
CA GLU A 388 5.40 7.50 21.11
C GLU A 388 6.51 7.95 20.18
N LYS A 389 6.35 9.10 19.52
CA LYS A 389 7.29 9.60 18.50
C LYS A 389 7.88 10.99 18.82
N GLY A 390 7.36 11.68 19.83
CA GLY A 390 7.79 13.01 20.22
C GLY A 390 7.25 14.16 19.37
N ASP A 391 6.77 13.88 18.17
CA ASP A 391 6.22 14.84 17.21
C ASP A 391 4.99 14.28 16.50
N VAL A 392 4.20 15.18 15.85
CA VAL A 392 3.08 14.81 14.98
C VAL A 392 3.39 15.19 13.56
N TYR A 393 3.40 14.19 12.69
CA TYR A 393 3.71 14.34 11.26
C TYR A 393 2.99 13.24 10.46
N PRO A 394 2.78 13.42 9.13
CA PRO A 394 2.07 12.43 8.34
C PRO A 394 2.91 11.17 8.09
N CYS A 395 2.21 10.08 7.77
CA CYS A 395 2.84 8.95 7.10
C CYS A 395 3.06 9.26 5.61
N MET A 396 4.03 8.59 5.01
CA MET A 396 4.24 8.57 3.57
C MET A 396 3.30 7.54 2.94
N GLY A 397 2.48 7.97 1.98
CA GLY A 397 1.51 7.09 1.32
C GLY A 397 0.51 6.47 2.31
N CYS A 398 0.49 5.14 2.43
CA CYS A 398 -0.51 4.44 3.24
C CYS A 398 -0.26 4.56 4.74
N ARG A 399 0.93 4.18 5.21
CA ARG A 399 1.24 4.04 6.64
C ARG A 399 2.74 4.04 6.97
N SER A 400 3.64 4.35 6.02
CA SER A 400 5.08 4.40 6.29
C SER A 400 5.43 5.68 7.03
N PHE A 401 5.97 5.56 8.24
CA PHE A 401 6.40 6.69 9.04
C PHE A 401 7.92 6.82 9.01
N LEU A 402 8.39 8.06 8.91
CA LEU A 402 9.77 8.40 9.18
C LEU A 402 10.05 8.25 10.69
N THR A 403 11.28 7.95 11.04
CA THR A 403 11.79 8.18 12.39
C THR A 403 12.14 9.66 12.58
N PRO A 404 12.16 10.22 13.79
CA PRO A 404 12.75 11.52 14.04
C PRO A 404 14.14 11.58 13.40
N ASP A 405 14.51 12.72 12.81
CA ASP A 405 15.83 12.84 12.21
C ASP A 405 16.92 12.84 13.30
N ARG A 406 18.07 12.26 12.98
CA ARG A 406 19.24 12.27 13.86
C ARG A 406 20.19 13.41 13.55
N PHE A 407 20.05 14.05 12.40
CA PHE A 407 20.94 15.13 11.97
C PHE A 407 20.66 16.44 12.72
N THR A 408 19.41 16.69 13.15
CA THR A 408 19.11 17.83 14.04
C THR A 408 19.85 17.69 15.35
N ASP A 409 19.80 16.53 15.98
CA ASP A 409 20.47 16.25 17.26
C ASP A 409 22.01 16.17 17.10
N GLU A 410 22.50 15.68 15.96
CA GLU A 410 23.91 15.52 15.66
C GLU A 410 24.56 16.80 15.09
N GLY A 411 23.78 17.84 14.81
CA GLY A 411 24.26 19.10 14.24
C GLY A 411 24.74 19.00 12.79
N VAL A 412 24.24 18.03 12.03
CA VAL A 412 24.60 17.83 10.61
C VAL A 412 23.88 18.86 9.76
N GLY A 413 24.53 20.02 9.54
CA GLY A 413 23.93 21.19 8.90
C GLY A 413 23.71 21.13 7.39
N ASN A 414 23.98 20.01 6.73
CA ASN A 414 23.99 19.93 5.27
C ASN A 414 22.60 19.83 4.62
N ILE A 415 21.60 19.55 5.41
CA ILE A 415 20.20 19.45 5.04
C ILE A 415 19.56 20.83 4.92
N ALA A 416 20.25 21.86 5.42
CA ALA A 416 19.87 23.26 5.38
C ALA A 416 19.91 23.91 3.98
N LYS A 417 20.00 23.15 2.90
CA LYS A 417 19.89 23.71 1.54
C LYS A 417 18.46 24.16 1.21
N ALA A 418 17.44 23.67 1.93
CA ALA A 418 16.11 24.27 1.90
C ALA A 418 16.10 25.59 2.66
N LYS A 419 15.59 26.66 2.03
CA LYS A 419 15.61 28.02 2.62
C LYS A 419 14.79 28.18 3.90
N ASN A 420 13.86 27.27 4.15
CA ASN A 420 12.95 27.28 5.32
C ASN A 420 13.39 26.28 6.39
N TYR A 421 14.58 25.73 6.31
CA TYR A 421 15.07 24.79 7.31
C TYR A 421 15.32 25.50 8.66
N ASP A 422 14.73 24.93 9.72
CA ASP A 422 14.97 25.35 11.10
C ASP A 422 15.82 24.27 11.79
N GLU A 423 17.04 24.63 12.14
CA GLU A 423 18.02 23.72 12.77
C GLU A 423 17.62 23.26 14.18
N ASN A 424 16.62 23.90 14.79
CA ASN A 424 16.13 23.58 16.13
C ASN A 424 14.89 22.64 16.11
N LYS A 425 14.44 22.22 14.94
CA LYS A 425 13.27 21.35 14.78
C LYS A 425 13.60 20.16 13.92
N HIS A 426 13.08 19.00 14.31
CA HIS A 426 13.12 17.81 13.46
C HIS A 426 12.46 18.10 12.11
N LYS A 427 13.11 17.69 11.05
CA LYS A 427 12.61 17.83 9.68
C LYS A 427 11.87 16.57 9.27
N TYR A 428 10.66 16.71 8.78
CA TYR A 428 9.86 15.61 8.21
C TYR A 428 9.61 15.80 6.71
N TYR A 429 9.08 16.95 6.32
CA TYR A 429 8.88 17.26 4.90
C TYR A 429 10.19 17.40 4.14
N GLY A 430 10.24 16.81 2.95
CA GLY A 430 11.46 16.67 2.16
C GLY A 430 12.30 15.45 2.53
N ARG A 431 11.75 14.50 3.32
CA ARG A 431 12.40 13.22 3.65
C ARG A 431 11.66 12.06 2.98
N PHE A 432 12.29 10.90 2.90
CA PHE A 432 11.79 9.77 2.10
C PHE A 432 12.16 8.41 2.70
N ASN A 433 11.50 7.36 2.19
CA ASN A 433 11.80 5.96 2.47
C ASN A 433 12.47 5.32 1.24
N GLN A 434 13.61 4.66 1.44
CA GLN A 434 14.41 4.06 0.36
C GLN A 434 13.76 2.80 -0.23
N GLY A 435 13.02 2.04 0.56
CA GLY A 435 12.36 0.81 0.14
C GLY A 435 12.05 -0.15 1.26
N VAL A 436 11.46 -1.29 0.89
CA VAL A 436 10.93 -2.28 1.83
C VAL A 436 11.36 -3.69 1.44
N VAL A 437 11.65 -4.52 2.45
CA VAL A 437 11.74 -5.99 2.34
C VAL A 437 10.93 -6.59 3.47
N THR A 438 10.07 -7.57 3.17
CA THR A 438 9.19 -8.19 4.16
C THR A 438 9.60 -9.62 4.47
N ILE A 439 9.73 -9.94 5.76
CA ILE A 439 9.95 -11.31 6.25
C ILE A 439 8.61 -12.04 6.36
N ASN A 440 8.61 -13.33 5.94
CA ASN A 440 7.47 -14.23 6.14
C ASN A 440 7.65 -14.99 7.47
N LEU A 441 6.96 -14.53 8.52
CA LEU A 441 7.05 -15.15 9.86
C LEU A 441 6.43 -16.55 9.90
N VAL A 442 5.48 -16.84 9.02
CA VAL A 442 4.87 -18.19 8.91
C VAL A 442 5.88 -19.19 8.36
N ASP A 443 6.70 -18.77 7.40
CA ASP A 443 7.80 -19.61 6.91
C ASP A 443 8.80 -19.96 8.01
N VAL A 444 9.19 -19.01 8.85
CA VAL A 444 10.06 -19.23 10.00
C VAL A 444 9.45 -20.28 10.93
N ALA A 445 8.17 -20.13 11.28
CA ALA A 445 7.46 -21.02 12.17
C ALA A 445 7.35 -22.45 11.58
N CYS A 446 6.89 -22.59 10.36
CA CYS A 446 6.73 -23.89 9.71
C CYS A 446 8.08 -24.61 9.51
N SER A 447 9.14 -23.86 9.18
CA SER A 447 10.50 -24.39 9.04
C SER A 447 11.08 -24.91 10.36
N SER A 448 10.69 -24.34 11.49
CA SER A 448 11.14 -24.77 12.83
C SER A 448 10.49 -26.06 13.32
N LYS A 449 9.42 -26.52 12.66
CA LYS A 449 8.64 -27.72 13.05
C LYS A 449 8.20 -27.70 14.53
N LYS A 450 7.78 -26.54 15.02
CA LYS A 450 7.38 -26.25 16.41
C LYS A 450 8.52 -26.33 17.45
N ASN A 451 9.77 -26.44 17.02
CA ASN A 451 10.92 -26.34 17.92
C ASN A 451 11.26 -24.86 18.16
N GLU A 452 11.17 -24.42 19.41
CA GLU A 452 11.37 -22.99 19.73
C GLU A 452 12.82 -22.54 19.55
N ALA A 453 13.82 -23.39 19.85
CA ALA A 453 15.22 -23.06 19.64
C ALA A 453 15.56 -22.93 18.14
N ASP A 454 15.03 -23.84 17.31
CA ASP A 454 15.15 -23.73 15.86
C ASP A 454 14.41 -22.51 15.31
N PHE A 455 13.25 -22.15 15.87
CA PHE A 455 12.50 -20.96 15.48
C PHE A 455 13.38 -19.69 15.59
N TRP A 456 14.00 -19.47 16.74
CA TRP A 456 14.85 -18.29 16.95
C TRP A 456 16.08 -18.29 16.05
N ARG A 457 16.73 -19.45 15.87
CA ARG A 457 17.87 -19.59 14.96
C ARG A 457 17.46 -19.28 13.50
N ILE A 458 16.35 -19.84 13.03
CA ILE A 458 15.86 -19.60 11.67
C ILE A 458 15.42 -18.14 11.51
N LEU A 459 14.81 -17.53 12.52
CA LEU A 459 14.47 -16.12 12.50
C LEU A 459 15.72 -15.25 12.29
N ASP A 460 16.82 -15.54 13.01
CA ASP A 460 18.09 -14.82 12.82
C ASP A 460 18.64 -15.00 11.40
N GLU A 461 18.57 -16.20 10.84
CA GLU A 461 19.00 -16.47 9.44
C GLU A 461 18.15 -15.70 8.43
N ARG A 462 16.81 -15.60 8.62
CA ARG A 462 15.91 -14.85 7.75
C ARG A 462 16.10 -13.34 7.90
N LEU A 463 16.38 -12.87 9.12
CA LEU A 463 16.71 -11.46 9.36
C LEU A 463 17.99 -11.04 8.62
N GLU A 464 19.01 -11.91 8.60
CA GLU A 464 20.23 -11.65 7.84
C GLU A 464 19.97 -11.56 6.32
N LEU A 465 19.09 -12.42 5.78
CA LEU A 465 18.66 -12.32 4.39
C LEU A 465 17.95 -10.99 4.12
N CYS A 466 17.05 -10.58 5.02
CA CYS A 466 16.36 -9.29 4.91
C CYS A 466 17.33 -8.11 4.99
N HIS A 467 18.31 -8.16 5.91
CA HIS A 467 19.33 -7.13 6.05
C HIS A 467 20.12 -6.93 4.75
N ARG A 468 20.64 -8.01 4.18
CA ARG A 468 21.38 -7.94 2.90
C ARG A 468 20.51 -7.48 1.74
N ALA A 469 19.23 -7.86 1.72
CA ALA A 469 18.28 -7.40 0.71
C ALA A 469 17.96 -5.91 0.85
N LEU A 470 17.78 -5.41 2.08
CA LEU A 470 17.64 -3.98 2.37
C LEU A 470 18.91 -3.22 2.02
N ARG A 471 20.08 -3.78 2.34
CA ARG A 471 21.36 -3.20 1.98
C ARG A 471 21.53 -3.09 0.47
N ALA A 472 21.10 -4.07 -0.31
CA ALA A 472 21.12 -4.00 -1.77
C ALA A 472 20.24 -2.84 -2.31
N ARG A 473 19.10 -2.52 -1.65
CA ARG A 473 18.28 -1.35 -1.99
C ARG A 473 19.00 -0.05 -1.71
N HIS A 474 19.63 0.07 -0.54
CA HIS A 474 20.42 1.24 -0.18
C HIS A 474 21.59 1.45 -1.16
N ASP A 475 22.36 0.40 -1.43
CA ASP A 475 23.52 0.45 -2.32
C ASP A 475 23.12 0.82 -3.76
N ARG A 476 21.91 0.45 -4.20
CA ARG A 476 21.37 0.84 -5.51
C ARG A 476 21.15 2.35 -5.66
N LEU A 477 20.87 3.05 -4.57
CA LEU A 477 20.68 4.51 -4.57
C LEU A 477 22.00 5.29 -4.46
N LEU A 478 23.06 4.66 -3.94
CA LEU A 478 24.38 5.31 -3.84
C LEU A 478 24.90 5.74 -5.21
N GLY A 479 25.49 6.93 -5.26
CA GLY A 479 26.05 7.51 -6.48
C GLY A 479 24.99 8.11 -7.42
N THR A 480 23.70 8.07 -7.08
CA THR A 480 22.63 8.70 -7.88
C THR A 480 22.87 10.21 -7.98
N LEU A 481 22.88 10.74 -9.19
CA LEU A 481 23.01 12.17 -9.43
C LEU A 481 21.66 12.87 -9.28
N SER A 482 21.69 14.10 -8.78
CA SER A 482 20.50 14.95 -8.64
C SER A 482 19.75 15.17 -9.96
N ASP A 483 20.44 15.00 -11.08
CA ASP A 483 19.88 15.09 -12.43
C ASP A 483 18.90 13.96 -12.78
N SER A 484 18.90 12.85 -12.04
CA SER A 484 17.99 11.72 -12.29
C SER A 484 16.52 12.09 -12.07
N ALA A 485 16.24 12.98 -11.12
CA ALA A 485 14.92 13.49 -10.80
C ALA A 485 15.01 14.94 -10.28
N PRO A 486 15.19 15.95 -11.14
CA PRO A 486 15.42 17.32 -10.72
C PRO A 486 14.36 17.89 -9.78
N ILE A 487 13.08 17.57 -10.00
CA ILE A 487 11.99 18.03 -9.13
C ILE A 487 12.18 17.59 -7.68
N LEU A 488 12.73 16.39 -7.47
CA LEU A 488 12.98 15.83 -6.13
C LEU A 488 14.23 16.44 -5.50
N TRP A 489 15.33 16.37 -6.22
CA TRP A 489 16.65 16.58 -5.65
C TRP A 489 17.16 18.01 -5.78
N GLN A 490 16.75 18.76 -6.83
CA GLN A 490 17.24 20.12 -7.13
C GLN A 490 16.19 21.20 -6.87
N ASN A 491 14.88 20.89 -6.96
CA ASN A 491 13.82 21.89 -7.05
C ASN A 491 12.84 21.90 -5.87
N GLY A 492 13.24 21.35 -4.73
CA GLY A 492 12.62 21.61 -3.43
C GLY A 492 11.64 20.57 -2.93
N ALA A 493 11.22 19.57 -3.74
CA ALA A 493 10.30 18.53 -3.23
C ALA A 493 10.93 17.72 -2.08
N ILE A 494 12.22 17.41 -2.17
CA ILE A 494 13.02 16.76 -1.12
C ILE A 494 14.20 17.64 -0.73
N ALA A 495 15.01 18.08 -1.71
CA ALA A 495 16.22 18.83 -1.47
C ALA A 495 16.43 19.94 -2.52
N ARG A 496 17.48 20.72 -2.33
CA ARG A 496 17.98 21.73 -3.29
C ARG A 496 19.45 21.54 -3.57
N LEU A 497 19.78 20.32 -4.01
CA LEU A 497 21.12 19.96 -4.43
C LEU A 497 21.50 20.69 -5.72
N ALA A 498 22.80 20.93 -5.92
CA ALA A 498 23.28 21.44 -7.19
C ALA A 498 23.17 20.38 -8.30
N LYS A 499 23.11 20.82 -9.55
CA LYS A 499 23.16 19.92 -10.70
C LYS A 499 24.44 19.08 -10.68
N GLY A 500 24.31 17.76 -10.92
CA GLY A 500 25.43 16.81 -10.88
C GLY A 500 25.89 16.43 -9.46
N GLU A 501 25.28 16.93 -8.41
CA GLU A 501 25.55 16.55 -7.02
C GLU A 501 24.92 15.17 -6.74
N LYS A 502 25.61 14.35 -5.93
CA LYS A 502 25.11 13.05 -5.52
C LYS A 502 24.15 13.18 -4.34
N ILE A 503 23.18 12.26 -4.26
CA ILE A 503 22.20 12.21 -3.16
C ILE A 503 22.71 11.45 -1.93
N ASP A 504 23.94 10.96 -1.94
CA ASP A 504 24.47 9.99 -0.96
C ASP A 504 24.27 10.43 0.49
N GLU A 505 24.49 11.72 0.79
CA GLU A 505 24.30 12.25 2.15
C GLU A 505 22.85 12.12 2.67
N LEU A 506 21.87 12.09 1.75
CA LEU A 506 20.46 11.94 2.10
C LEU A 506 20.07 10.49 2.43
N LEU A 507 20.99 9.55 2.28
CA LEU A 507 20.76 8.14 2.56
C LEU A 507 21.17 7.71 3.98
N TYR A 508 21.84 8.59 4.72
CA TYR A 508 22.42 8.33 6.04
C TYR A 508 21.87 9.27 7.12
N SER A 509 22.29 9.04 8.34
CA SER A 509 22.06 9.91 9.53
C SER A 509 20.58 10.20 9.80
N GLY A 510 19.68 9.29 9.42
CA GLY A 510 18.25 9.43 9.63
C GLY A 510 17.54 10.39 8.69
N TYR A 511 18.20 10.92 7.64
CA TYR A 511 17.47 11.73 6.65
C TYR A 511 16.42 10.92 5.90
N SER A 512 16.74 9.72 5.51
CA SER A 512 15.80 8.74 4.96
C SER A 512 15.73 7.48 5.81
N THR A 513 14.67 6.72 5.65
CA THR A 513 14.45 5.44 6.32
C THR A 513 14.49 4.30 5.32
N ILE A 514 14.71 3.07 5.81
CA ILE A 514 14.54 1.84 5.06
C ILE A 514 13.82 0.82 5.93
N SER A 515 12.89 0.05 5.37
CA SER A 515 11.89 -0.63 6.18
C SER A 515 11.99 -2.15 6.11
N LEU A 516 12.07 -2.78 7.30
CA LEU A 516 11.86 -4.22 7.49
C LEU A 516 10.37 -4.48 7.73
N GLY A 517 9.67 -4.97 6.71
CA GLY A 517 8.29 -5.42 6.81
C GLY A 517 8.17 -6.82 7.42
N TYR A 518 7.00 -7.18 7.90
CA TYR A 518 6.69 -8.52 8.40
C TYR A 518 5.24 -8.92 8.09
N ALA A 519 5.00 -10.23 7.99
CA ALA A 519 3.69 -10.79 7.65
C ALA A 519 3.41 -12.07 8.43
N GLY A 520 2.14 -12.32 8.72
CA GLY A 520 1.68 -13.60 9.26
C GLY A 520 1.95 -13.81 10.75
N LEU A 521 1.89 -12.75 11.56
CA LEU A 521 2.11 -12.85 13.00
C LEU A 521 1.07 -13.77 13.68
N TYR A 522 -0.19 -13.73 13.20
CA TYR A 522 -1.25 -14.63 13.67
C TYR A 522 -0.93 -16.10 13.35
N GLU A 523 -0.68 -16.42 12.09
CA GLU A 523 -0.44 -17.79 11.63
C GLU A 523 0.86 -18.37 12.23
N MET A 524 1.91 -17.55 12.36
CA MET A 524 3.14 -17.92 13.06
C MET A 524 2.84 -18.33 14.51
N THR A 525 2.10 -17.50 15.24
CA THR A 525 1.74 -17.76 16.64
C THR A 525 0.85 -18.99 16.75
N LYS A 526 -0.14 -19.11 15.85
CA LYS A 526 -1.04 -20.25 15.78
C LYS A 526 -0.29 -21.56 15.58
N TYR A 527 0.70 -21.56 14.71
CA TYR A 527 1.54 -22.74 14.48
C TYR A 527 2.41 -23.10 15.69
N MET A 528 3.06 -22.10 16.31
CA MET A 528 4.01 -22.34 17.39
C MET A 528 3.36 -22.64 18.75
N LYS A 529 2.21 -22.04 19.03
CA LYS A 529 1.53 -22.07 20.35
C LYS A 529 0.17 -22.76 20.31
N ASP A 530 -0.31 -23.20 19.17
CA ASP A 530 -1.66 -23.75 18.94
C ASP A 530 -2.80 -22.78 19.36
N ALA A 531 -2.49 -21.50 19.48
CA ALA A 531 -3.39 -20.45 19.94
C ALA A 531 -3.26 -19.17 19.12
N SER A 532 -4.32 -18.32 19.07
CA SER A 532 -4.24 -16.99 18.47
C SER A 532 -3.24 -16.11 19.25
N HIS A 533 -2.62 -15.16 18.54
CA HIS A 533 -1.80 -14.12 19.18
C HIS A 533 -2.61 -13.16 20.06
N THR A 534 -3.95 -13.22 20.02
CA THR A 534 -4.82 -12.49 20.96
C THR A 534 -4.93 -13.18 22.32
N SER A 535 -4.56 -14.47 22.43
CA SER A 535 -4.45 -15.15 23.72
C SER A 535 -3.27 -14.63 24.54
N PRO A 536 -3.28 -14.74 25.87
CA PRO A 536 -2.18 -14.25 26.71
C PRO A 536 -0.81 -14.83 26.35
N GLU A 537 -0.73 -16.16 26.17
CA GLU A 537 0.51 -16.85 25.76
C GLU A 537 0.93 -16.49 24.35
N GLY A 538 -0.04 -16.44 23.42
CA GLY A 538 0.22 -16.04 22.04
C GLY A 538 0.71 -14.61 21.94
N LYS A 539 0.12 -13.69 22.70
CA LYS A 539 0.55 -12.28 22.75
C LYS A 539 1.97 -12.14 23.27
N GLU A 540 2.33 -12.84 24.36
CA GLU A 540 3.69 -12.80 24.89
C GLU A 540 4.71 -13.25 23.87
N PHE A 541 4.45 -14.37 23.16
CA PHE A 541 5.32 -14.87 22.13
C PHE A 541 5.44 -13.91 20.93
N ALA A 542 4.31 -13.37 20.47
CA ALA A 542 4.27 -12.42 19.35
C ALA A 542 5.03 -11.12 19.68
N LEU A 543 4.89 -10.58 20.90
CA LEU A 543 5.64 -9.40 21.33
C LEU A 543 7.14 -9.65 21.37
N LYS A 544 7.60 -10.81 21.87
CA LYS A 544 9.04 -11.20 21.83
C LYS A 544 9.59 -11.24 20.39
N VAL A 545 8.80 -11.73 19.43
CA VAL A 545 9.20 -11.69 18.01
C VAL A 545 9.34 -10.25 17.52
N MET A 546 8.38 -9.39 17.84
CA MET A 546 8.44 -7.96 17.46
C MET A 546 9.63 -7.23 18.10
N GLU A 547 9.93 -7.52 19.35
CA GLU A 547 11.13 -7.00 20.03
C GLU A 547 12.40 -7.44 19.31
N LYS A 548 12.51 -8.72 18.93
CA LYS A 548 13.64 -9.24 18.16
C LYS A 548 13.84 -8.57 16.81
N LEU A 549 12.73 -8.24 16.08
CA LEU A 549 12.80 -7.48 14.84
C LEU A 549 13.36 -6.06 15.07
N ASN A 550 12.92 -5.41 16.15
CA ASN A 550 13.41 -4.08 16.51
C ASN A 550 14.88 -4.09 16.96
N GLU A 551 15.29 -5.09 17.74
CA GLU A 551 16.70 -5.28 18.12
C GLU A 551 17.60 -5.37 16.89
N ALA A 552 17.19 -6.17 15.89
CA ALA A 552 17.93 -6.31 14.63
C ALA A 552 18.04 -4.98 13.89
N CYS A 553 16.93 -4.27 13.68
CA CYS A 553 16.94 -2.96 13.04
C CYS A 553 17.81 -1.94 13.78
N ASN A 554 17.74 -1.89 15.12
CA ASN A 554 18.53 -0.99 15.94
C ASN A 554 20.03 -1.29 15.87
N LYS A 555 20.38 -2.59 15.84
CA LYS A 555 21.76 -3.04 15.65
C LYS A 555 22.30 -2.55 14.30
N TRP A 556 21.61 -2.83 13.20
CA TRP A 556 22.02 -2.42 11.86
C TRP A 556 22.13 -0.90 11.73
N LYS A 557 21.16 -0.16 12.30
CA LYS A 557 21.19 1.32 12.33
C LYS A 557 22.45 1.85 12.99
N LYS A 558 22.84 1.26 14.13
CA LYS A 558 24.04 1.67 14.85
C LYS A 558 25.34 1.33 14.10
N GLU A 559 25.37 0.17 13.46
CA GLU A 559 26.56 -0.31 12.74
C GLU A 559 26.77 0.44 11.41
N GLU A 560 25.71 0.81 10.70
CA GLU A 560 25.80 1.30 9.32
C GLU A 560 25.38 2.78 9.14
N ASN A 561 24.84 3.42 10.18
CA ASN A 561 24.30 4.78 10.12
C ASN A 561 23.13 4.95 9.12
N ILE A 562 22.37 3.87 8.86
CA ILE A 562 21.19 3.81 8.01
C ILE A 562 19.96 3.58 8.90
N ASP A 563 18.88 4.34 8.70
CA ASP A 563 17.70 4.23 9.56
C ASP A 563 16.77 3.08 9.15
N TYR A 564 17.19 1.86 9.54
CA TYR A 564 16.33 0.68 9.49
C TYR A 564 15.21 0.79 10.51
N SER A 565 13.99 0.41 10.12
CA SER A 565 12.85 0.41 11.04
C SER A 565 11.85 -0.70 10.71
N VAL A 566 11.23 -1.26 11.76
CA VAL A 566 10.19 -2.28 11.62
C VAL A 566 8.90 -1.64 11.10
N TYR A 567 8.31 -2.25 10.09
CA TYR A 567 7.19 -1.71 9.34
C TYR A 567 6.04 -2.71 9.18
N GLY A 568 4.86 -2.38 9.66
CA GLY A 568 3.63 -3.10 9.38
C GLY A 568 3.21 -2.89 7.93
N THR A 569 3.91 -3.50 7.00
CA THR A 569 3.82 -3.30 5.54
C THR A 569 2.41 -3.53 5.02
N PRO A 570 1.86 -2.68 4.12
CA PRO A 570 0.69 -3.04 3.33
C PRO A 570 1.08 -4.16 2.36
N LEU A 571 0.50 -5.33 2.58
CA LEU A 571 0.80 -6.53 1.81
C LEU A 571 -0.31 -6.77 0.77
N GLU A 572 -0.30 -6.05 -0.33
CA GLU A 572 -1.32 -6.12 -1.38
C GLU A 572 -1.48 -7.54 -1.94
N SER A 573 -0.70 -7.89 -2.95
CA SER A 573 -0.67 -9.25 -3.52
C SER A 573 0.24 -10.21 -2.74
N THR A 574 1.11 -9.69 -1.86
CA THR A 574 2.13 -10.46 -1.15
C THR A 574 1.53 -11.48 -0.19
N THR A 575 0.39 -11.19 0.47
CA THR A 575 -0.30 -12.16 1.34
C THR A 575 -0.74 -13.39 0.56
N TYR A 576 -1.21 -13.22 -0.66
CA TYR A 576 -1.59 -14.30 -1.56
C TYR A 576 -0.36 -15.07 -2.07
N LYS A 577 0.70 -14.36 -2.50
CA LYS A 577 1.98 -14.98 -2.88
C LYS A 577 2.55 -15.84 -1.76
N PHE A 578 2.64 -15.29 -0.56
CA PHE A 578 3.16 -16.02 0.61
C PHE A 578 2.34 -17.27 0.92
N SER A 579 1.01 -17.16 0.91
CA SER A 579 0.13 -18.32 1.09
C SER A 579 0.40 -19.42 0.07
N LYS A 580 0.50 -19.10 -1.21
CA LYS A 580 0.84 -20.08 -2.26
C LYS A 580 2.22 -20.75 -2.02
N CYS A 581 3.22 -19.96 -1.68
CA CYS A 581 4.56 -20.49 -1.39
C CYS A 581 4.57 -21.42 -0.16
N LEU A 582 3.87 -21.04 0.91
CA LEU A 582 3.72 -21.84 2.12
C LEU A 582 3.01 -23.17 1.83
N GLN A 583 1.90 -23.15 1.08
CA GLN A 583 1.18 -24.35 0.67
C GLN A 583 2.05 -25.29 -0.16
N LYS A 584 2.85 -24.73 -1.07
CA LYS A 584 3.79 -25.51 -1.87
C LYS A 584 4.89 -26.18 -1.03
N ARG A 585 5.42 -25.47 -0.02
CA ARG A 585 6.55 -25.95 0.80
C ARG A 585 6.13 -26.84 1.96
N PHE A 586 5.00 -26.56 2.59
CA PHE A 586 4.60 -27.21 3.84
C PHE A 586 3.26 -27.93 3.76
N GLY A 587 2.55 -27.82 2.62
CA GLY A 587 1.20 -28.38 2.45
C GLY A 587 0.14 -27.53 3.16
N LEU A 588 -1.07 -28.11 3.30
CA LEU A 588 -2.20 -27.48 3.98
C LEU A 588 -2.13 -27.80 5.48
N ILE A 589 -1.97 -26.77 6.28
CA ILE A 589 -1.98 -26.84 7.75
C ILE A 589 -3.19 -26.02 8.22
N GLU A 590 -4.12 -26.67 8.93
CA GLU A 590 -5.37 -26.05 9.39
C GLU A 590 -5.11 -24.80 10.23
N GLY A 591 -5.77 -23.71 9.88
CA GLY A 591 -5.64 -22.39 10.53
C GLY A 591 -4.29 -21.69 10.33
N VAL A 592 -3.41 -22.22 9.47
CA VAL A 592 -2.06 -21.67 9.22
C VAL A 592 -1.81 -21.44 7.72
N THR A 593 -1.95 -22.47 6.89
CA THR A 593 -1.68 -22.39 5.44
C THR A 593 -2.88 -22.82 4.57
N ASP A 594 -4.03 -23.03 5.15
CA ASP A 594 -5.23 -23.55 4.50
C ASP A 594 -6.05 -22.47 3.74
N ARG A 595 -5.70 -21.21 3.89
CA ARG A 595 -6.32 -20.07 3.18
C ARG A 595 -5.46 -19.58 2.02
N ASN A 596 -6.07 -18.85 1.09
CA ASN A 596 -5.34 -18.20 -0.02
C ASN A 596 -4.67 -16.87 0.38
N TYR A 597 -4.60 -16.57 1.66
CA TYR A 597 -3.92 -15.39 2.20
C TYR A 597 -3.31 -15.74 3.56
N ILE A 598 -2.40 -14.92 4.02
CA ILE A 598 -1.95 -14.86 5.41
C ILE A 598 -2.29 -13.48 6.00
N THR A 599 -2.35 -13.41 7.32
CA THR A 599 -2.67 -12.14 8.00
C THR A 599 -1.61 -11.08 7.72
N ASN A 600 -2.08 -9.89 7.40
CA ASN A 600 -1.22 -8.75 7.20
C ASN A 600 -0.62 -8.31 8.55
N SER A 601 0.71 -8.23 8.62
CA SER A 601 1.47 -7.76 9.78
C SER A 601 0.96 -8.35 11.11
N TYR A 602 0.53 -7.48 12.05
CA TYR A 602 0.11 -7.84 13.41
C TYR A 602 -1.42 -7.92 13.60
N HIS A 603 -2.20 -7.67 12.58
CA HIS A 603 -3.65 -7.56 12.74
C HIS A 603 -4.26 -8.80 13.38
N VAL A 604 -5.29 -8.58 14.19
CA VAL A 604 -6.20 -9.66 14.60
C VAL A 604 -6.75 -10.33 13.35
N HIS A 605 -6.77 -11.66 13.34
CA HIS A 605 -7.25 -12.40 12.16
C HIS A 605 -8.67 -11.99 11.80
N VAL A 606 -8.92 -11.78 10.51
CA VAL A 606 -10.18 -11.18 10.01
C VAL A 606 -11.44 -11.93 10.41
N SER A 607 -11.36 -13.24 10.69
CA SER A 607 -12.49 -14.07 11.13
C SER A 607 -12.64 -14.14 12.66
N GLU A 608 -11.72 -13.53 13.43
CA GLU A 608 -11.77 -13.57 14.89
C GLU A 608 -12.80 -12.57 15.43
N LYS A 609 -13.73 -13.07 16.23
CA LYS A 609 -14.76 -12.23 16.85
C LYS A 609 -14.18 -11.44 18.02
N ILE A 610 -14.04 -10.17 17.86
CA ILE A 610 -13.53 -9.22 18.85
C ILE A 610 -14.25 -7.88 18.64
N ASP A 611 -14.55 -7.17 19.72
CA ASP A 611 -15.12 -5.82 19.61
C ASP A 611 -14.07 -4.78 19.21
N ALA A 612 -14.52 -3.64 18.69
CA ALA A 612 -13.66 -2.58 18.17
C ALA A 612 -12.64 -2.07 19.19
N PHE A 613 -13.07 -1.86 20.43
CA PHE A 613 -12.23 -1.27 21.48
C PHE A 613 -11.17 -2.26 21.95
N SER A 614 -11.57 -3.51 22.17
CA SER A 614 -10.64 -4.60 22.53
C SER A 614 -9.60 -4.85 21.43
N LYS A 615 -10.02 -4.82 20.15
CA LYS A 615 -9.12 -4.95 19.00
C LYS A 615 -8.11 -3.80 18.96
N LEU A 616 -8.56 -2.56 19.02
CA LEU A 616 -7.67 -1.39 18.98
C LEU A 616 -6.69 -1.37 20.16
N LYS A 617 -7.18 -1.73 21.37
CA LYS A 617 -6.30 -1.86 22.55
C LYS A 617 -5.25 -2.94 22.37
N PHE A 618 -5.63 -4.10 21.86
CA PHE A 618 -4.69 -5.19 21.58
C PHE A 618 -3.64 -4.78 20.55
N GLU A 619 -4.07 -4.20 19.43
CA GLU A 619 -3.20 -3.83 18.32
C GLU A 619 -2.29 -2.62 18.64
N SER A 620 -2.64 -1.78 19.62
CA SER A 620 -1.82 -0.63 20.01
C SER A 620 -0.42 -1.01 20.49
N ASP A 621 -0.27 -2.16 21.16
CA ASP A 621 1.03 -2.65 21.63
C ASP A 621 1.95 -3.02 20.43
N PHE A 622 1.38 -3.57 19.38
CA PHE A 622 2.10 -3.94 18.16
C PHE A 622 2.40 -2.73 17.25
N GLN A 623 1.50 -1.75 17.23
CA GLN A 623 1.73 -0.48 16.54
C GLN A 623 2.96 0.23 17.10
N LYS A 624 3.08 0.29 18.42
CA LYS A 624 4.25 0.85 19.12
C LYS A 624 5.55 0.14 18.73
N LEU A 625 5.51 -1.17 18.49
CA LEU A 625 6.67 -1.97 18.06
C LEU A 625 6.88 -1.96 16.53
N SER A 626 6.14 -1.14 15.81
CA SER A 626 6.29 -0.93 14.36
C SER A 626 6.61 0.55 14.07
N PRO A 627 7.78 1.07 14.51
CA PRO A 627 8.12 2.48 14.41
C PRO A 627 8.24 3.00 12.97
N GLY A 628 8.53 2.13 12.00
CA GLY A 628 8.53 2.44 10.57
C GLY A 628 7.15 2.62 9.97
N GLY A 629 6.11 2.39 10.75
CA GLY A 629 4.72 2.63 10.39
C GLY A 629 3.81 1.42 10.52
N ALA A 630 2.58 1.70 10.88
CA ALA A 630 1.50 0.74 10.99
C ALA A 630 0.17 1.47 11.01
N ILE A 631 -0.90 0.77 10.70
CA ILE A 631 -2.28 1.24 10.83
C ILE A 631 -3.15 0.10 11.33
N SER A 632 -4.09 0.41 12.20
CA SER A 632 -5.13 -0.51 12.62
C SER A 632 -6.45 -0.17 11.97
N TYR A 633 -7.35 -1.12 11.84
CA TYR A 633 -8.67 -0.89 11.27
C TYR A 633 -9.79 -1.49 12.11
N VAL A 634 -10.96 -0.89 12.01
CA VAL A 634 -12.20 -1.41 12.60
C VAL A 634 -13.18 -1.70 11.47
N GLU A 635 -13.60 -2.96 11.34
CA GLU A 635 -14.63 -3.38 10.38
C GLU A 635 -16.00 -3.07 10.94
N VAL A 636 -16.72 -2.14 10.31
CA VAL A 636 -18.04 -1.67 10.75
C VAL A 636 -19.08 -1.83 9.64
N PRO A 637 -20.37 -1.94 9.99
CA PRO A 637 -21.44 -1.92 9.00
C PRO A 637 -21.58 -0.54 8.36
N ASN A 638 -22.61 -0.33 7.55
CA ASN A 638 -22.96 1.01 7.09
C ASN A 638 -23.33 1.90 8.29
N MET A 639 -22.49 2.91 8.54
CA MET A 639 -22.62 3.81 9.71
C MET A 639 -23.35 5.13 9.39
N SER A 640 -23.90 5.29 8.19
CA SER A 640 -24.52 6.56 7.76
C SER A 640 -25.63 7.06 8.70
N ASN A 641 -26.32 6.14 9.38
CA ASN A 641 -27.38 6.43 10.33
C ASN A 641 -26.94 6.42 11.82
N ASN A 642 -25.65 6.18 12.09
CA ASN A 642 -25.12 6.10 13.47
C ASN A 642 -23.74 6.78 13.55
N VAL A 643 -23.70 8.07 13.29
CA VAL A 643 -22.47 8.89 13.33
C VAL A 643 -21.90 8.97 14.75
N GLU A 644 -22.76 8.91 15.78
CA GLU A 644 -22.33 8.92 17.19
C GLU A 644 -21.42 7.74 17.53
N ALA A 645 -21.68 6.55 16.98
CA ALA A 645 -20.81 5.40 17.17
C ALA A 645 -19.44 5.62 16.50
N VAL A 646 -19.40 6.28 15.33
CA VAL A 646 -18.13 6.67 14.68
C VAL A 646 -17.35 7.61 15.59
N ILE A 647 -18.00 8.64 16.15
CA ILE A 647 -17.39 9.59 17.09
C ILE A 647 -16.85 8.88 18.33
N SER A 648 -17.60 7.91 18.85
CA SER A 648 -17.15 7.11 20.01
C SER A 648 -15.88 6.31 19.71
N ILE A 649 -15.77 5.74 18.52
CA ILE A 649 -14.55 5.05 18.08
C ILE A 649 -13.40 6.07 17.88
N MET A 650 -13.67 7.23 17.30
CA MET A 650 -12.66 8.30 17.15
C MET A 650 -12.12 8.77 18.50
N GLN A 651 -13.00 8.95 19.50
CA GLN A 651 -12.58 9.28 20.86
C GLN A 651 -11.68 8.18 21.45
N TYR A 652 -12.03 6.92 21.23
CA TYR A 652 -11.20 5.81 21.70
C TYR A 652 -9.82 5.77 20.99
N ILE A 653 -9.79 6.06 19.68
CA ILE A 653 -8.54 6.19 18.92
C ILE A 653 -7.67 7.28 19.53
N TYR A 654 -8.23 8.47 19.79
CA TYR A 654 -7.51 9.59 20.41
C TYR A 654 -6.83 9.20 21.72
N ASP A 655 -7.50 8.39 22.54
CA ASP A 655 -7.00 8.03 23.87
C ASP A 655 -6.06 6.82 23.89
N ASN A 656 -6.11 5.91 22.90
CA ASN A 656 -5.52 4.59 23.06
C ASN A 656 -4.60 4.12 21.93
N ILE A 657 -4.75 4.61 20.70
CA ILE A 657 -3.97 4.10 19.56
C ILE A 657 -3.54 5.23 18.64
N MET A 658 -2.33 5.15 18.11
CA MET A 658 -1.73 6.22 17.32
C MET A 658 -2.43 6.44 15.97
N TYR A 659 -2.74 5.37 15.24
CA TYR A 659 -3.25 5.47 13.87
C TYR A 659 -4.26 4.36 13.56
N ALA A 660 -5.46 4.74 13.17
CA ALA A 660 -6.51 3.79 12.81
C ALA A 660 -7.45 4.31 11.72
N GLU A 661 -8.11 3.35 11.03
CA GLU A 661 -9.13 3.60 10.01
C GLU A 661 -10.41 2.82 10.32
N LEU A 662 -11.54 3.28 9.77
CA LEU A 662 -12.82 2.59 9.83
C LEU A 662 -13.19 2.04 8.44
N ASN A 663 -13.43 0.73 8.38
CA ASN A 663 -13.87 0.03 7.17
C ASN A 663 -15.40 -0.04 7.15
N THR A 664 -16.05 1.00 6.64
CA THR A 664 -17.49 0.99 6.35
C THR A 664 -17.76 0.45 4.94
N LYS A 665 -19.02 0.37 4.53
CA LYS A 665 -19.42 -0.10 3.21
C LYS A 665 -19.98 1.06 2.38
N SER A 666 -19.48 1.22 1.16
CA SER A 666 -19.88 2.28 0.24
C SER A 666 -19.83 1.76 -1.20
N ASP A 667 -20.68 0.78 -1.52
CA ASP A 667 -20.73 0.18 -2.85
C ASP A 667 -21.95 0.65 -3.62
N TYR A 668 -21.88 0.55 -4.96
CA TYR A 668 -22.95 0.94 -5.85
C TYR A 668 -23.05 -0.01 -7.06
N CYS A 669 -24.24 -0.46 -7.37
CA CYS A 669 -24.53 -1.22 -8.58
C CYS A 669 -25.10 -0.32 -9.67
N GLN A 670 -24.40 -0.23 -10.80
CA GLN A 670 -24.82 0.62 -11.92
C GLN A 670 -26.02 0.03 -12.71
N CYS A 671 -26.31 -1.28 -12.57
CA CYS A 671 -27.42 -1.92 -13.27
C CYS A 671 -28.77 -1.59 -12.64
N CYS A 672 -28.85 -1.51 -11.32
CA CYS A 672 -30.13 -1.35 -10.61
C CYS A 672 -30.18 -0.15 -9.65
N GLY A 673 -29.07 0.59 -9.51
CA GLY A 673 -29.01 1.74 -8.59
C GLY A 673 -28.87 1.35 -7.10
N PHE A 674 -28.55 0.08 -6.79
CA PHE A 674 -28.36 -0.36 -5.41
C PHE A 674 -27.18 0.39 -4.79
N ASP A 675 -27.41 1.03 -3.64
CA ASP A 675 -26.40 1.68 -2.81
C ASP A 675 -26.33 0.95 -1.46
N GLY A 676 -25.20 0.33 -1.17
CA GLY A 676 -25.02 -0.51 0.02
C GLY A 676 -23.87 -1.49 -0.11
N GLU A 677 -23.93 -2.62 0.56
CA GLU A 677 -22.90 -3.65 0.53
C GLU A 677 -23.14 -4.67 -0.59
N ILE A 678 -22.27 -4.68 -1.60
CA ILE A 678 -22.20 -5.73 -2.61
C ILE A 678 -21.55 -6.97 -1.98
N LYS A 679 -22.11 -8.15 -2.21
CA LYS A 679 -21.71 -9.41 -1.58
C LYS A 679 -20.66 -10.15 -2.39
N ILE A 680 -19.87 -10.96 -1.71
CA ILE A 680 -18.97 -11.94 -2.33
C ILE A 680 -19.64 -13.29 -2.25
N VAL A 681 -19.77 -13.96 -3.40
CA VAL A 681 -20.40 -15.27 -3.54
C VAL A 681 -19.49 -16.21 -4.35
N ASN A 682 -19.72 -17.52 -4.25
CA ASN A 682 -19.09 -18.47 -5.14
C ASN A 682 -19.86 -18.53 -6.47
N ASP A 683 -19.13 -18.52 -7.59
CA ASP A 683 -19.70 -18.83 -8.90
C ASP A 683 -19.84 -20.37 -9.09
N GLU A 684 -20.30 -20.77 -10.28
CA GLU A 684 -20.51 -22.18 -10.64
C GLU A 684 -19.21 -23.00 -10.61
N ASP A 685 -18.06 -22.37 -10.78
CA ASP A 685 -16.73 -22.99 -10.75
C ASP A 685 -16.09 -22.93 -9.34
N GLY A 686 -16.80 -22.38 -8.34
CA GLY A 686 -16.28 -22.19 -6.97
C GLY A 686 -15.35 -20.99 -6.81
N LYS A 687 -15.25 -20.11 -7.82
CA LYS A 687 -14.48 -18.86 -7.75
C LYS A 687 -15.26 -17.79 -7.00
N LEU A 688 -14.58 -17.04 -6.15
CA LEU A 688 -15.18 -15.89 -5.46
C LEU A 688 -15.40 -14.74 -6.43
N VAL A 689 -16.64 -14.27 -6.53
CA VAL A 689 -17.06 -13.16 -7.38
C VAL A 689 -17.95 -12.18 -6.61
N TRP A 690 -17.97 -10.93 -7.04
CA TRP A 690 -18.86 -9.92 -6.49
C TRP A 690 -20.26 -10.04 -7.12
N GLU A 691 -21.29 -9.95 -6.30
CA GLU A 691 -22.68 -10.04 -6.75
C GLU A 691 -23.54 -8.98 -6.07
N CYS A 692 -24.28 -8.23 -6.87
CA CYS A 692 -25.26 -7.26 -6.36
C CYS A 692 -26.44 -8.02 -5.70
N PRO A 693 -26.72 -7.77 -4.41
CA PRO A 693 -27.81 -8.47 -3.70
C PRO A 693 -29.21 -8.13 -4.22
N ASN A 694 -29.35 -7.01 -4.96
CA ASN A 694 -30.63 -6.55 -5.47
C ASN A 694 -30.99 -7.11 -6.88
N CYS A 695 -29.99 -7.20 -7.78
CA CYS A 695 -30.27 -7.61 -9.17
C CYS A 695 -29.43 -8.79 -9.66
N GLY A 696 -28.56 -9.36 -8.83
CA GLY A 696 -27.71 -10.49 -9.20
C GLY A 696 -26.58 -10.15 -10.19
N ASN A 697 -26.32 -8.87 -10.47
CA ASN A 697 -25.24 -8.47 -11.36
C ASN A 697 -23.88 -8.94 -10.81
N LYS A 698 -23.08 -9.63 -11.64
CA LYS A 698 -21.72 -10.10 -11.34
C LYS A 698 -20.64 -9.43 -12.19
N ASP A 699 -21.05 -8.56 -13.10
CA ASP A 699 -20.14 -7.81 -13.96
C ASP A 699 -19.49 -6.67 -13.17
N GLN A 700 -18.22 -6.83 -12.85
CA GLN A 700 -17.45 -5.84 -12.06
C GLN A 700 -17.36 -4.47 -12.76
N ASP A 701 -17.41 -4.44 -14.09
CA ASP A 701 -17.38 -3.17 -14.85
C ASP A 701 -18.69 -2.36 -14.67
N LYS A 702 -19.73 -2.99 -14.14
CA LYS A 702 -21.03 -2.38 -13.84
C LYS A 702 -21.32 -2.22 -12.36
N MET A 703 -20.29 -2.26 -11.52
CA MET A 703 -20.40 -1.97 -10.10
C MET A 703 -19.17 -1.23 -9.58
N ASN A 704 -19.37 -0.41 -8.58
CA ASN A 704 -18.30 0.22 -7.83
C ASN A 704 -18.24 -0.42 -6.44
N VAL A 705 -17.19 -1.15 -6.16
CA VAL A 705 -16.96 -1.80 -4.88
C VAL A 705 -15.76 -1.14 -4.22
N ALA A 706 -16.00 -0.37 -3.16
CA ALA A 706 -14.94 0.28 -2.41
C ALA A 706 -14.64 -0.50 -1.14
N ARG A 707 -13.42 -1.01 -1.02
CA ARG A 707 -12.94 -1.74 0.16
C ARG A 707 -11.58 -1.22 0.60
N ARG A 708 -11.42 -1.10 1.89
CA ARG A 708 -10.12 -0.83 2.49
C ARG A 708 -9.24 -2.07 2.41
N THR A 709 -8.02 -1.86 1.96
CA THR A 709 -6.99 -2.89 1.92
C THR A 709 -5.71 -2.31 2.51
N CYS A 710 -5.59 -2.40 3.83
CA CYS A 710 -4.36 -2.03 4.50
C CYS A 710 -3.93 -0.57 4.29
N GLY A 711 -4.86 0.37 4.45
CA GLY A 711 -4.57 1.80 4.45
C GLY A 711 -4.86 2.54 3.14
N TYR A 712 -5.33 1.87 2.11
CA TYR A 712 -5.84 2.50 0.90
C TYR A 712 -7.17 1.86 0.44
N ILE A 713 -7.86 2.51 -0.48
CA ILE A 713 -9.13 2.01 -1.04
C ILE A 713 -8.84 1.35 -2.38
N GLY A 714 -9.16 0.05 -2.48
CA GLY A 714 -9.26 -0.66 -3.74
C GLY A 714 -10.68 -0.59 -4.29
N THR A 715 -10.82 -0.50 -5.62
CA THR A 715 -12.13 -0.32 -6.26
C THR A 715 -12.43 -1.35 -7.35
N GLN A 716 -11.41 -2.00 -7.92
CA GLN A 716 -11.52 -2.98 -9.02
C GLN A 716 -10.37 -3.99 -8.93
N TYR A 717 -10.35 -5.02 -9.77
CA TYR A 717 -9.24 -5.96 -9.96
C TYR A 717 -8.69 -6.62 -8.67
N TRP A 718 -9.53 -7.47 -8.04
CA TRP A 718 -9.21 -8.16 -6.80
C TRP A 718 -8.65 -9.56 -7.06
N ASN A 719 -7.49 -9.92 -6.48
CA ASN A 719 -7.03 -11.30 -6.49
C ASN A 719 -7.86 -12.19 -5.55
N GLN A 720 -7.84 -13.52 -5.79
CA GLN A 720 -8.67 -14.47 -5.04
C GLN A 720 -8.32 -14.51 -3.55
N GLY A 721 -7.06 -14.33 -3.17
CA GLY A 721 -6.64 -14.27 -1.77
C GLY A 721 -7.22 -13.06 -1.05
N ARG A 722 -7.16 -11.88 -1.69
CA ARG A 722 -7.76 -10.65 -1.13
C ARG A 722 -9.28 -10.74 -1.09
N THR A 723 -9.89 -11.30 -2.13
CA THR A 723 -11.35 -11.51 -2.16
C THR A 723 -11.81 -12.45 -1.04
N GLN A 724 -11.07 -13.54 -0.78
CA GLN A 724 -11.34 -14.44 0.34
C GLN A 724 -11.18 -13.75 1.69
N GLU A 725 -10.10 -13.01 1.89
CA GLU A 725 -9.85 -12.25 3.12
C GLU A 725 -11.00 -11.26 3.42
N ILE A 726 -11.47 -10.53 2.40
CA ILE A 726 -12.60 -9.60 2.54
C ILE A 726 -13.90 -10.35 2.85
N ALA A 727 -14.12 -11.51 2.23
CA ALA A 727 -15.32 -12.33 2.48
C ALA A 727 -15.37 -12.88 3.90
N GLU A 728 -14.21 -13.18 4.49
CA GLU A 728 -14.10 -13.75 5.84
C GLU A 728 -14.10 -12.69 6.96
N ARG A 729 -14.07 -11.38 6.61
CA ARG A 729 -14.07 -10.31 7.61
C ARG A 729 -15.33 -10.32 8.46
N VAL A 730 -15.16 -10.32 9.78
CA VAL A 730 -16.25 -10.15 10.74
C VAL A 730 -16.35 -8.69 11.19
N LEU A 731 -17.56 -8.27 11.58
CA LEU A 731 -17.77 -6.93 12.13
C LEU A 731 -17.24 -6.86 13.56
N HIS A 732 -16.60 -5.76 13.91
CA HIS A 732 -16.09 -5.46 15.24
C HIS A 732 -17.12 -4.58 15.98
N LEU A 733 -18.18 -5.21 16.48
CA LEU A 733 -19.30 -4.54 17.16
C LEU A 733 -19.28 -4.82 18.66
#